data_1e337179d5ee4b070bdf3e8d9bc22393
#
_entry.id   1e337179d5ee4b070bdf3e8d9bc22393
#
_cell.length_a   1.000
_cell.length_b   1.000
_cell.length_c   1.000
_cell.angle_alpha   90.00
_cell.angle_beta   90.00
_cell.angle_gamma   90.00
#
_symmetry.space_group_name_H-M   'P 1'
#
loop_
_entity.id
_entity.type
_entity.pdbx_description
1 polymer ?
#
loop_
_entity_poly.entity_id
_entity_poly.type
_entity_poly.pdbx_seq_one_letter_code
_entity_poly.pdbx_strand_id
1 'polypeptide(L)'
;VNEAHLYEAFKRVEEKVKEKIETLYHTVCRKCKKEIVFDCAIWEGKNCKEIRYQSCPHCGDRQGKDCKLTKYDKDLLEKIDKKNIKEWYPQNPLYYPDGRPFKEKQQYESVDELFTKRNIQALAWLMEAIEEEPKDDLMDFLKIGFSSMSHLCTQMCPISEAGHFTPFSSAWTQHSYWYPSGPYMEQNVWDKFDSSINGHQGLLKAKAESNKIFKDIKIASSFEQVISGKADVYIHTGSCLDLMEKITEQTVDYIFTDPPYDASIQFGELSYMWVSWLKMNGDYLKDVVANEIVRNERQHKDFTVYHALLSSSFQKMFKVIKPEHYLTVTFHNPTFKVRNATIRAGVFAGFEFEKIHHQELARPSAKSLLQPFGSAQGDFYLRFKKPSIKVTALKPEEIDELRFENIVVESTIALLAERAEPTPYTVIINYIDPILAKHGYFASLHTGLDISDILKKHLNKEFMLLPAMVGGAEGKLWWFKDTSIVPRLNEIPLTERVEQTVYRKLHQMGKVTFTEVWDAVSTEFPNSLTSDSTSIMDALKIYARQVTGGYWLLKPEIQQRIKQHNEILAILALIGEKQGYDVWVGKREQREKDSGLVAAGKTLDEYMTVKRLRVDNATNQDVVENIDLIWIKDKKIKAIFEVESTTSMTSALMRGSNIDREVDKFMVLPEEREDQFKRKMTSPLFKEHFENENWRLIYFDALRNAYVKDKNKTDIYDLIDKKVKRLKEEEPSGRQGQLF
;
A
#
# COMPACT_ATOMS: atom_id res chain seq x y z
N VAL A 1 -1.54 16.75 35.50
CA VAL A 1 -2.98 17.08 35.68
C VAL A 1 -3.70 15.88 36.29
N ASN A 2 -4.49 16.10 37.31
CA ASN A 2 -5.34 15.10 37.97
C ASN A 2 -6.69 15.04 37.22
N GLU A 3 -7.24 13.85 37.02
CA GLU A 3 -8.51 13.64 36.33
C GLU A 3 -9.69 14.32 37.01
N ALA A 4 -9.71 14.31 38.35
CA ALA A 4 -10.78 14.97 39.12
C ALA A 4 -10.77 16.49 38.91
N HIS A 5 -9.62 17.13 38.94
CA HIS A 5 -9.49 18.57 38.67
C HIS A 5 -9.87 18.93 37.23
N LEU A 6 -9.50 18.07 36.25
CA LEU A 6 -9.92 18.27 34.85
C LEU A 6 -11.46 18.17 34.75
N TYR A 7 -12.07 17.19 35.43
CA TYR A 7 -13.52 17.04 35.41
C TYR A 7 -14.22 18.25 36.07
N GLU A 8 -13.69 18.77 37.19
CA GLU A 8 -14.21 19.99 37.84
C GLU A 8 -14.09 21.21 36.92
N ALA A 9 -12.95 21.38 36.22
CA ALA A 9 -12.79 22.46 35.24
C ALA A 9 -13.80 22.35 34.10
N PHE A 10 -14.00 21.14 33.57
CA PHE A 10 -15.02 20.87 32.56
C PHE A 10 -16.42 21.24 33.08
N LYS A 11 -16.76 20.88 34.34
CA LYS A 11 -18.07 21.21 34.94
C LYS A 11 -18.28 22.71 35.07
N ARG A 12 -17.27 23.49 35.43
CA ARG A 12 -17.38 24.96 35.47
C ARG A 12 -17.67 25.55 34.08
N VAL A 13 -17.02 25.01 33.02
CA VAL A 13 -17.31 25.41 31.64
C VAL A 13 -18.74 24.98 31.22
N GLU A 14 -19.17 23.76 31.60
CA GLU A 14 -20.55 23.27 31.37
C GLU A 14 -21.58 24.21 31.97
N GLU A 15 -21.46 24.56 33.23
CA GLU A 15 -22.37 25.46 33.95
C GLU A 15 -22.45 26.86 33.30
N LYS A 16 -21.33 27.36 32.77
CA LYS A 16 -21.28 28.68 32.13
C LYS A 16 -21.94 28.73 30.77
N VAL A 17 -21.80 27.70 29.94
CA VAL A 17 -22.04 27.86 28.51
C VAL A 17 -22.97 26.84 27.88
N LYS A 18 -23.18 25.65 28.48
CA LYS A 18 -23.97 24.57 27.92
C LYS A 18 -25.37 25.00 27.51
N GLU A 19 -26.16 25.53 28.45
CA GLU A 19 -27.54 25.96 28.19
C GLU A 19 -27.59 27.02 27.09
N LYS A 20 -26.64 27.96 27.09
CA LYS A 20 -26.52 29.02 26.05
C LYS A 20 -26.26 28.40 24.69
N ILE A 21 -25.36 27.42 24.55
CA ILE A 21 -25.07 26.70 23.33
C ILE A 21 -26.30 25.91 22.87
N GLU A 22 -26.93 25.14 23.75
CA GLU A 22 -28.08 24.30 23.42
C GLU A 22 -29.25 25.09 22.82
N THR A 23 -29.43 26.39 23.21
CA THR A 23 -30.45 27.25 22.57
C THR A 23 -30.29 27.36 21.06
N LEU A 24 -29.11 27.18 20.52
CA LEU A 24 -28.86 27.20 19.08
C LEU A 24 -29.29 25.89 18.38
N TYR A 25 -29.46 24.81 19.15
CA TYR A 25 -29.76 23.47 18.65
C TYR A 25 -31.15 22.99 19.07
N HIS A 26 -32.04 23.89 19.44
CA HIS A 26 -33.44 23.55 19.77
C HIS A 26 -34.25 23.17 18.53
N THR A 27 -35.11 22.19 18.68
CA THR A 27 -36.15 21.77 17.74
C THR A 27 -37.38 21.33 18.53
N VAL A 28 -38.45 20.93 17.83
CA VAL A 28 -39.65 20.39 18.46
C VAL A 28 -39.82 18.91 18.17
N CYS A 29 -40.05 18.13 19.22
CA CYS A 29 -40.34 16.71 19.08
C CYS A 29 -41.52 16.48 18.10
N ARG A 30 -41.37 15.58 17.17
CA ARG A 30 -42.41 15.31 16.16
C ARG A 30 -43.71 14.77 16.76
N LYS A 31 -43.59 14.03 17.89
CA LYS A 31 -44.73 13.41 18.58
C LYS A 31 -45.35 14.31 19.65
N CYS A 32 -44.59 14.67 20.69
CA CYS A 32 -45.16 15.41 21.82
C CYS A 32 -45.12 16.93 21.65
N LYS A 33 -44.52 17.45 20.59
CA LYS A 33 -44.37 18.87 20.27
C LYS A 33 -43.63 19.73 21.30
N LYS A 34 -43.02 19.11 22.30
CA LYS A 34 -42.14 19.82 23.25
C LYS A 34 -40.82 20.16 22.62
N GLU A 35 -40.22 21.24 23.09
CA GLU A 35 -38.86 21.67 22.72
C GLU A 35 -37.83 20.66 23.23
N ILE A 36 -36.84 20.35 22.42
CA ILE A 36 -35.75 19.42 22.65
C ILE A 36 -34.48 19.90 21.95
N VAL A 37 -33.33 19.43 22.39
CA VAL A 37 -32.04 19.65 21.72
C VAL A 37 -31.83 18.56 20.66
N PHE A 38 -31.38 18.92 19.46
CA PHE A 38 -31.07 17.97 18.39
C PHE A 38 -29.59 17.65 18.31
N ASP A 39 -29.27 16.46 17.79
CA ASP A 39 -27.90 15.93 17.69
C ASP A 39 -27.16 16.50 16.49
N CYS A 40 -27.81 16.55 15.30
CA CYS A 40 -27.18 17.04 14.08
C CYS A 40 -28.18 17.57 13.06
N ALA A 41 -27.70 18.36 12.10
CA ALA A 41 -28.47 18.83 10.96
C ALA A 41 -27.76 18.50 9.63
N ILE A 42 -28.56 18.23 8.59
CA ILE A 42 -28.08 17.94 7.24
C ILE A 42 -28.25 19.15 6.36
N TRP A 43 -27.17 19.54 5.72
CA TRP A 43 -27.11 20.70 4.84
C TRP A 43 -26.75 20.29 3.40
N GLU A 44 -27.26 21.02 2.45
CA GLU A 44 -26.91 20.98 1.04
C GLU A 44 -26.56 22.41 0.59
N GLY A 45 -25.28 22.71 0.47
CA GLY A 45 -24.78 24.06 0.31
C GLY A 45 -25.22 24.95 1.49
N LYS A 46 -25.92 26.06 1.21
CA LYS A 46 -26.44 26.98 2.26
C LYS A 46 -27.82 26.60 2.79
N ASN A 47 -28.40 25.47 2.36
CA ASN A 47 -29.75 25.08 2.73
C ASN A 47 -29.76 23.93 3.73
N CYS A 48 -30.26 24.17 4.94
CA CYS A 48 -30.54 23.09 5.88
C CYS A 48 -31.74 22.27 5.37
N LYS A 49 -31.60 20.95 5.27
CA LYS A 49 -32.58 20.00 4.75
C LYS A 49 -33.29 19.22 5.83
N GLU A 50 -32.51 18.78 6.82
CA GLU A 50 -32.99 17.90 7.88
C GLU A 50 -32.40 18.29 9.23
N ILE A 51 -33.18 18.02 10.28
CA ILE A 51 -32.71 18.06 11.69
C ILE A 51 -32.97 16.71 12.30
N ARG A 52 -31.98 16.16 12.97
CA ARG A 52 -31.97 14.79 13.51
C ARG A 52 -31.72 14.79 15.01
N TYR A 53 -32.58 14.07 15.75
CA TYR A 53 -32.43 13.77 17.18
C TYR A 53 -32.62 12.26 17.45
N GLN A 54 -31.85 11.68 18.37
CA GLN A 54 -31.92 10.25 18.66
C GLN A 54 -33.17 9.87 19.40
N SER A 55 -33.53 10.62 20.44
CA SER A 55 -34.73 10.39 21.23
C SER A 55 -35.20 11.66 21.93
N CYS A 56 -36.51 11.75 22.12
CA CYS A 56 -37.10 12.82 22.91
C CYS A 56 -37.02 12.53 24.41
N PRO A 57 -36.41 13.42 25.23
CA PRO A 57 -36.32 13.21 26.69
C PRO A 57 -37.69 13.27 27.39
N HIS A 58 -38.71 13.84 26.73
CA HIS A 58 -40.01 13.99 27.35
C HIS A 58 -40.98 12.82 27.11
N CYS A 59 -40.88 12.14 25.98
CA CYS A 59 -41.84 11.09 25.64
C CYS A 59 -41.19 9.79 25.09
N GLY A 60 -39.86 9.74 25.08
CA GLY A 60 -39.09 8.57 24.63
C GLY A 60 -39.21 8.30 23.13
N ASP A 61 -39.85 9.19 22.37
CA ASP A 61 -40.01 9.02 20.93
C ASP A 61 -38.66 9.05 20.25
N ARG A 62 -38.38 8.05 19.42
CA ARG A 62 -37.18 7.99 18.57
C ARG A 62 -37.57 8.55 17.21
N GLN A 63 -36.81 9.52 16.73
CA GLN A 63 -37.05 10.07 15.42
C GLN A 63 -36.97 9.00 14.34
N GLY A 64 -38.05 8.86 13.56
CA GLY A 64 -38.11 7.99 12.39
C GLY A 64 -37.39 8.61 11.17
N LYS A 65 -37.81 8.23 9.97
CA LYS A 65 -37.25 8.74 8.70
C LYS A 65 -37.64 10.18 8.37
N ASP A 66 -38.67 10.75 9.03
CA ASP A 66 -39.11 12.15 8.78
C ASP A 66 -38.27 13.11 9.62
N CYS A 67 -37.22 13.65 8.98
CA CYS A 67 -36.28 14.61 9.55
C CYS A 67 -36.45 16.03 8.97
N LYS A 68 -37.54 16.29 8.21
CA LYS A 68 -37.77 17.59 7.57
C LYS A 68 -37.92 18.73 8.61
N LEU A 69 -37.49 19.93 8.19
CA LEU A 69 -37.59 21.14 8.99
C LEU A 69 -39.02 21.49 9.32
N THR A 70 -39.29 21.82 10.58
CA THR A 70 -40.54 22.45 11.01
C THR A 70 -40.50 23.95 10.80
N LYS A 71 -41.61 24.63 11.05
CA LYS A 71 -41.65 26.10 11.06
C LYS A 71 -40.73 26.66 12.15
N TYR A 72 -40.75 26.05 13.35
CA TYR A 72 -39.84 26.40 14.44
C TYR A 72 -38.36 26.38 14.04
N ASP A 73 -37.93 25.32 13.36
CA ASP A 73 -36.56 25.18 12.90
C ASP A 73 -36.16 26.28 11.90
N LYS A 74 -37.03 26.61 10.98
CA LYS A 74 -36.81 27.69 10.00
C LYS A 74 -36.71 29.06 10.66
N ASP A 75 -37.64 29.35 11.58
CA ASP A 75 -37.66 30.62 12.33
C ASP A 75 -36.38 30.77 13.21
N LEU A 76 -35.89 29.66 13.80
CA LEU A 76 -34.64 29.65 14.56
C LEU A 76 -33.42 29.90 13.66
N LEU A 77 -33.37 29.24 12.50
CA LEU A 77 -32.28 29.45 11.53
C LEU A 77 -32.24 30.91 11.08
N GLU A 78 -33.36 31.49 10.71
CA GLU A 78 -33.45 32.91 10.31
C GLU A 78 -33.00 33.85 11.43
N LYS A 79 -33.34 33.55 12.69
CA LYS A 79 -32.90 34.31 13.85
C LYS A 79 -31.40 34.24 14.05
N ILE A 80 -30.81 33.05 13.87
CA ILE A 80 -29.36 32.86 13.95
C ILE A 80 -28.65 33.60 12.83
N ASP A 81 -29.15 33.53 11.60
CA ASP A 81 -28.55 34.18 10.43
C ASP A 81 -28.55 35.73 10.57
N LYS A 82 -29.57 36.30 11.19
CA LYS A 82 -29.66 37.75 11.42
C LYS A 82 -28.82 38.25 12.60
N LYS A 83 -28.39 37.36 13.51
CA LYS A 83 -27.67 37.74 14.70
C LYS A 83 -26.20 38.04 14.38
N ASN A 84 -25.69 39.19 14.85
CA ASN A 84 -24.24 39.45 14.83
C ASN A 84 -23.56 38.73 15.99
N ILE A 85 -22.47 38.04 15.70
CA ILE A 85 -21.60 37.38 16.68
C ILE A 85 -20.71 38.46 17.29
N LYS A 86 -20.75 38.62 18.60
CA LYS A 86 -20.00 39.64 19.35
C LYS A 86 -18.70 39.07 19.90
N GLU A 87 -18.72 37.79 20.20
CA GLU A 87 -17.59 37.07 20.78
C GLU A 87 -16.53 36.85 19.70
N TRP A 88 -15.30 36.71 20.15
CA TRP A 88 -14.17 36.47 19.25
C TRP A 88 -14.24 35.09 18.57
N TYR A 89 -13.93 35.05 17.28
CA TYR A 89 -13.68 33.86 16.49
C TYR A 89 -12.64 34.15 15.40
N PRO A 90 -11.92 33.13 14.87
CA PRO A 90 -10.89 33.36 13.87
C PRO A 90 -11.48 33.69 12.51
N GLN A 91 -11.05 34.82 11.93
CA GLN A 91 -11.36 35.27 10.57
C GLN A 91 -10.11 35.28 9.67
N ASN A 92 -9.16 34.44 10.00
CA ASN A 92 -7.89 34.35 9.30
C ASN A 92 -8.07 33.92 7.85
N PRO A 93 -7.46 34.61 6.87
CA PRO A 93 -7.55 34.24 5.46
C PRO A 93 -6.84 32.91 5.18
N LEU A 94 -7.41 32.09 4.29
CA LEU A 94 -6.84 30.82 3.83
C LEU A 94 -5.87 31.04 2.66
N TYR A 95 -4.91 31.93 2.87
CA TYR A 95 -3.93 32.37 1.89
C TYR A 95 -2.51 32.32 2.47
N TYR A 96 -1.54 32.06 1.61
CA TYR A 96 -0.13 32.25 1.96
C TYR A 96 0.21 33.72 2.13
N PRO A 97 1.34 34.07 2.78
CA PRO A 97 1.74 35.46 2.99
C PRO A 97 1.91 36.28 1.71
N ASP A 98 2.15 35.64 0.58
CA ASP A 98 2.28 36.27 -0.74
C ASP A 98 0.95 36.44 -1.49
N GLY A 99 -0.19 36.10 -0.84
CA GLY A 99 -1.53 36.28 -1.39
C GLY A 99 -2.02 35.11 -2.25
N ARG A 100 -1.25 34.04 -2.42
CA ARG A 100 -1.72 32.83 -3.13
C ARG A 100 -2.67 32.02 -2.24
N PRO A 101 -3.79 31.49 -2.78
CA PRO A 101 -4.70 30.66 -2.03
C PRO A 101 -4.09 29.29 -1.72
N PHE A 102 -4.46 28.66 -0.62
CA PHE A 102 -4.01 27.28 -0.28
C PHE A 102 -4.42 26.27 -1.34
N LYS A 103 -5.56 26.47 -2.00
CA LYS A 103 -6.05 25.63 -3.11
C LYS A 103 -6.47 26.49 -4.30
N GLU A 104 -6.25 25.99 -5.51
CA GLU A 104 -6.57 26.70 -6.76
C GLU A 104 -8.04 27.04 -6.95
N LYS A 105 -8.90 26.16 -6.48
CA LYS A 105 -10.36 26.31 -6.54
C LYS A 105 -10.96 26.20 -5.15
N GLN A 106 -10.44 27.01 -4.20
CA GLN A 106 -11.01 27.01 -2.86
C GLN A 106 -12.35 27.74 -2.86
N GLN A 107 -13.29 27.21 -2.06
CA GLN A 107 -14.63 27.78 -1.90
C GLN A 107 -14.70 28.73 -0.72
N TYR A 108 -13.74 28.68 0.18
CA TYR A 108 -13.69 29.43 1.42
C TYR A 108 -12.49 30.34 1.42
N GLU A 109 -12.72 31.61 1.79
CA GLU A 109 -11.69 32.65 1.82
C GLU A 109 -11.03 32.76 3.20
N SER A 110 -11.73 32.33 4.25
CA SER A 110 -11.29 32.45 5.63
C SER A 110 -11.70 31.25 6.50
N VAL A 111 -11.10 31.15 7.69
CA VAL A 111 -11.34 30.04 8.63
C VAL A 111 -12.79 29.97 9.10
N ASP A 112 -13.43 31.13 9.33
CA ASP A 112 -14.82 31.16 9.77
C ASP A 112 -15.80 30.63 8.71
N GLU A 113 -15.50 30.79 7.45
CA GLU A 113 -16.32 30.25 6.35
C GLU A 113 -16.35 28.71 6.32
N LEU A 114 -15.43 28.04 7.01
CA LEU A 114 -15.45 26.56 7.16
C LEU A 114 -16.62 26.06 8.03
N PHE A 115 -17.30 26.93 8.74
CA PHE A 115 -18.33 26.58 9.70
C PHE A 115 -19.68 27.18 9.31
N THR A 116 -20.78 26.61 9.84
CA THR A 116 -22.06 27.29 9.81
C THR A 116 -22.05 28.43 10.82
N LYS A 117 -22.89 29.44 10.62
CA LYS A 117 -22.98 30.57 11.56
C LYS A 117 -23.41 30.12 12.97
N ARG A 118 -24.23 29.06 13.06
CA ARG A 118 -24.59 28.41 14.31
C ARG A 118 -23.39 27.88 15.04
N ASN A 119 -22.58 27.09 14.34
CA ASN A 119 -21.41 26.44 14.93
C ASN A 119 -20.31 27.46 15.30
N ILE A 120 -20.12 28.54 14.50
CA ILE A 120 -19.19 29.61 14.92
C ILE A 120 -19.66 30.25 16.24
N GLN A 121 -20.94 30.59 16.36
CA GLN A 121 -21.45 31.21 17.59
C GLN A 121 -21.28 30.26 18.77
N ALA A 122 -21.57 28.97 18.62
CA ALA A 122 -21.40 27.97 19.67
C ALA A 122 -19.92 27.79 20.06
N LEU A 123 -19.03 27.69 19.07
CA LEU A 123 -17.59 27.55 19.28
C LEU A 123 -16.98 28.82 19.93
N ALA A 124 -17.45 30.01 19.53
CA ALA A 124 -16.99 31.26 20.13
C ALA A 124 -17.37 31.34 21.62
N TRP A 125 -18.61 30.99 21.98
CA TRP A 125 -19.03 30.92 23.38
C TRP A 125 -18.26 29.88 24.19
N LEU A 126 -18.02 28.71 23.59
CA LEU A 126 -17.25 27.64 24.24
C LEU A 126 -15.80 28.07 24.46
N MET A 127 -15.14 28.67 23.47
CA MET A 127 -13.77 29.15 23.64
C MET A 127 -13.65 30.24 24.66
N GLU A 128 -14.59 31.22 24.70
CA GLU A 128 -14.65 32.25 25.71
C GLU A 128 -14.75 31.64 27.15
N ALA A 129 -15.66 30.67 27.32
CA ALA A 129 -15.83 30.00 28.64
C ALA A 129 -14.58 29.19 29.03
N ILE A 130 -13.87 28.58 28.09
CA ILE A 130 -12.58 27.90 28.36
C ILE A 130 -11.51 28.91 28.75
N GLU A 131 -11.42 30.06 28.07
CA GLU A 131 -10.41 31.08 28.33
C GLU A 131 -10.65 31.88 29.64
N GLU A 132 -11.84 31.78 30.21
CA GLU A 132 -12.14 32.30 31.56
C GLU A 132 -11.60 31.38 32.69
N GLU A 133 -11.21 30.15 32.38
CA GLU A 133 -10.55 29.28 33.36
C GLU A 133 -9.15 29.81 33.68
N PRO A 134 -8.58 29.44 34.86
CA PRO A 134 -7.22 29.81 35.22
C PRO A 134 -6.23 29.40 34.14
N LYS A 135 -5.25 30.27 33.84
CA LYS A 135 -4.18 30.01 32.83
C LYS A 135 -3.19 28.99 33.38
N ASP A 136 -3.59 27.76 33.41
CA ASP A 136 -2.81 26.61 33.86
C ASP A 136 -2.98 25.40 32.89
N ASP A 137 -2.40 24.29 33.27
CA ASP A 137 -2.49 23.04 32.49
C ASP A 137 -3.93 22.57 32.25
N LEU A 138 -4.89 22.91 33.16
CA LEU A 138 -6.31 22.51 32.99
C LEU A 138 -6.96 23.22 31.84
N MET A 139 -6.71 24.53 31.69
CA MET A 139 -7.16 25.27 30.49
C MET A 139 -6.59 24.71 29.19
N ASP A 140 -5.30 24.33 29.20
CA ASP A 140 -4.67 23.73 28.02
C ASP A 140 -5.28 22.38 27.70
N PHE A 141 -5.61 21.54 28.68
CA PHE A 141 -6.33 20.29 28.43
C PHE A 141 -7.74 20.52 27.86
N LEU A 142 -8.47 21.53 28.34
CA LEU A 142 -9.76 21.89 27.75
C LEU A 142 -9.61 22.37 26.32
N LYS A 143 -8.56 23.14 25.99
CA LYS A 143 -8.21 23.54 24.61
C LYS A 143 -7.84 22.35 23.72
N ILE A 144 -7.17 21.33 24.26
CA ILE A 144 -6.94 20.07 23.55
C ILE A 144 -8.28 19.39 23.23
N GLY A 145 -9.22 19.34 24.20
CA GLY A 145 -10.58 18.83 23.97
C GLY A 145 -11.31 19.61 22.88
N PHE A 146 -11.23 20.94 22.92
CA PHE A 146 -11.81 21.81 21.90
C PHE A 146 -11.20 21.54 20.50
N SER A 147 -9.88 21.48 20.37
CA SER A 147 -9.22 21.23 19.08
C SER A 147 -9.51 19.83 18.56
N SER A 148 -9.62 18.82 19.42
CA SER A 148 -9.92 17.43 19.01
C SER A 148 -11.29 17.26 18.35
N MET A 149 -12.26 18.15 18.64
CA MET A 149 -13.62 18.06 18.10
C MET A 149 -13.96 19.15 17.08
N SER A 150 -13.23 20.27 17.03
CA SER A 150 -13.60 21.44 16.21
C SER A 150 -13.72 21.12 14.72
N HIS A 151 -12.89 20.24 14.18
CA HIS A 151 -12.99 19.78 12.79
C HIS A 151 -14.29 19.04 12.49
N LEU A 152 -14.90 18.35 13.47
CA LEU A 152 -16.21 17.70 13.32
C LEU A 152 -17.36 18.70 13.28
N CYS A 153 -17.11 19.94 13.66
CA CYS A 153 -18.10 21.02 13.62
C CYS A 153 -18.04 21.84 12.34
N THR A 154 -17.21 21.47 11.36
CA THR A 154 -17.08 22.14 10.08
C THR A 154 -18.14 21.70 9.06
N GLN A 155 -18.30 22.47 7.99
CA GLN A 155 -19.12 22.11 6.81
C GLN A 155 -18.52 20.96 5.98
N MET A 156 -17.35 20.46 6.34
CA MET A 156 -16.62 19.41 5.61
C MET A 156 -16.89 18.02 6.18
N CYS A 157 -17.90 17.83 7.02
CA CYS A 157 -18.28 16.54 7.58
C CYS A 157 -19.26 15.82 6.64
N PRO A 158 -18.84 14.86 5.79
CA PRO A 158 -19.74 14.17 4.86
C PRO A 158 -20.73 13.28 5.62
N ILE A 159 -21.89 13.07 5.01
CA ILE A 159 -22.93 12.20 5.55
C ILE A 159 -22.47 10.75 5.42
N SER A 160 -22.59 9.97 6.51
CA SER A 160 -22.37 8.52 6.48
C SER A 160 -23.68 7.80 6.14
N GLU A 161 -23.65 6.90 5.17
CA GLU A 161 -24.77 6.00 4.89
C GLU A 161 -25.04 5.03 6.04
N ALA A 162 -24.00 4.62 6.75
CA ALA A 162 -24.09 3.71 7.90
C ALA A 162 -24.36 4.43 9.23
N GLY A 163 -24.02 5.72 9.32
CA GLY A 163 -24.14 6.53 10.53
C GLY A 163 -25.22 7.60 10.43
N HIS A 164 -26.40 7.37 11.03
CA HIS A 164 -27.48 8.35 10.96
C HIS A 164 -27.16 9.65 11.72
N PHE A 165 -26.37 9.59 12.81
CA PHE A 165 -26.02 10.70 13.67
C PHE A 165 -24.53 11.02 13.73
N THR A 166 -23.71 10.22 13.06
CA THR A 166 -22.26 10.41 13.03
C THR A 166 -21.76 10.64 11.59
N PRO A 167 -20.81 11.57 11.39
CA PRO A 167 -20.23 11.76 10.05
C PRO A 167 -19.44 10.52 9.62
N PHE A 168 -19.17 10.40 8.33
CA PHE A 168 -18.47 9.26 7.74
C PHE A 168 -17.17 8.93 8.45
N SER A 169 -16.25 9.88 8.55
CA SER A 169 -14.98 9.74 9.27
C SER A 169 -14.27 11.08 9.34
N SER A 170 -13.58 11.34 10.44
CA SER A 170 -12.74 12.53 10.56
C SER A 170 -11.48 12.50 9.68
N ALA A 171 -11.07 11.31 9.24
CA ALA A 171 -9.85 11.17 8.42
C ALA A 171 -9.98 11.79 7.03
N TRP A 172 -11.18 11.96 6.49
CA TRP A 172 -11.41 12.61 5.20
C TRP A 172 -10.98 14.08 5.18
N THR A 173 -10.99 14.78 6.31
CA THR A 173 -10.54 16.17 6.41
C THR A 173 -9.10 16.34 5.94
N GLN A 174 -8.27 15.33 6.12
CA GLN A 174 -6.87 15.33 5.70
C GLN A 174 -6.69 15.39 4.16
N HIS A 175 -7.70 14.98 3.39
CA HIS A 175 -7.62 14.89 1.94
C HIS A 175 -8.51 15.88 1.19
N SER A 176 -9.63 16.29 1.79
CA SER A 176 -10.65 17.13 1.15
C SER A 176 -10.87 18.44 1.86
N TYR A 177 -9.91 18.86 2.62
CA TYR A 177 -9.95 19.92 3.59
C TYR A 177 -10.61 21.23 3.13
N TRP A 178 -10.40 21.62 1.87
CA TRP A 178 -10.89 22.87 1.33
C TRP A 178 -12.07 22.69 0.36
N TYR A 179 -12.60 21.49 0.26
CA TYR A 179 -13.71 21.18 -0.63
C TYR A 179 -14.82 20.46 0.11
N PRO A 180 -16.03 21.06 0.24
CA PRO A 180 -17.19 20.33 0.67
C PRO A 180 -17.55 19.31 -0.41
N SER A 181 -17.65 18.06 -0.02
CA SER A 181 -17.97 16.94 -0.93
C SER A 181 -19.47 16.75 -1.13
N GLY A 182 -20.25 17.82 -1.27
CA GLY A 182 -21.71 17.75 -1.40
C GLY A 182 -22.44 17.98 -0.06
N PRO A 183 -23.54 17.27 0.23
CA PRO A 183 -24.25 17.41 1.49
C PRO A 183 -23.36 17.09 2.69
N TYR A 184 -23.45 17.91 3.75
CA TYR A 184 -22.66 17.73 4.97
C TYR A 184 -23.53 17.67 6.22
N MET A 185 -22.94 17.12 7.29
CA MET A 185 -23.59 16.94 8.58
C MET A 185 -23.03 17.95 9.60
N GLU A 186 -23.83 18.97 9.92
CA GLU A 186 -23.53 19.90 11.02
C GLU A 186 -23.76 19.20 12.35
N GLN A 187 -22.73 19.13 13.20
CA GLN A 187 -22.76 18.49 14.51
C GLN A 187 -23.09 19.51 15.60
N ASN A 188 -23.75 19.07 16.67
CA ASN A 188 -23.93 19.86 17.88
C ASN A 188 -22.58 20.04 18.59
N VAL A 189 -22.17 21.29 18.76
CA VAL A 189 -20.86 21.65 19.33
C VAL A 189 -20.72 21.15 20.77
N TRP A 190 -21.76 21.29 21.59
CA TRP A 190 -21.69 20.84 22.97
C TRP A 190 -21.51 19.32 23.06
N ASP A 191 -22.30 18.57 22.33
CA ASP A 191 -22.19 17.10 22.30
C ASP A 191 -20.78 16.62 21.90
N LYS A 192 -20.17 17.30 20.92
CA LYS A 192 -18.82 16.96 20.50
C LYS A 192 -17.77 17.32 21.56
N PHE A 193 -17.92 18.46 22.23
CA PHE A 193 -17.04 18.86 23.30
C PHE A 193 -17.18 17.92 24.50
N ASP A 194 -18.38 17.62 24.95
CA ASP A 194 -18.61 16.65 26.01
C ASP A 194 -18.01 15.28 25.66
N SER A 195 -18.24 14.79 24.47
CA SER A 195 -17.66 13.53 23.99
C SER A 195 -16.13 13.56 23.96
N SER A 196 -15.51 14.70 23.65
CA SER A 196 -14.04 14.84 23.63
C SER A 196 -13.42 14.78 25.03
N ILE A 197 -14.15 15.18 26.04
CA ILE A 197 -13.69 15.16 27.45
C ILE A 197 -14.15 13.87 28.15
N ASN A 198 -15.47 13.59 28.16
CA ASN A 198 -16.11 12.53 28.96
C ASN A 198 -16.34 11.23 28.18
N GLY A 199 -16.24 11.25 26.85
CA GLY A 199 -16.54 10.10 25.99
C GLY A 199 -15.64 8.89 26.27
N HIS A 200 -16.02 7.72 25.73
CA HIS A 200 -15.28 6.47 25.89
C HIS A 200 -13.81 6.56 25.46
N GLN A 201 -13.49 7.45 24.51
CA GLN A 201 -12.14 7.77 24.05
C GLN A 201 -11.75 9.23 24.39
N GLY A 202 -12.41 9.82 25.38
CA GLY A 202 -12.21 11.20 25.81
C GLY A 202 -10.96 11.40 26.67
N LEU A 203 -10.61 12.68 26.89
CA LEU A 203 -9.39 13.08 27.59
C LEU A 203 -9.33 12.60 29.05
N LEU A 204 -10.46 12.54 29.78
CA LEU A 204 -10.49 12.04 31.14
C LEU A 204 -10.01 10.59 31.20
N LYS A 205 -10.51 9.73 30.32
CA LYS A 205 -10.09 8.34 30.29
C LYS A 205 -8.63 8.18 29.83
N ALA A 206 -8.23 8.90 28.79
CA ALA A 206 -6.85 8.89 28.32
C ALA A 206 -5.88 9.34 29.41
N LYS A 207 -6.25 10.37 30.19
CA LYS A 207 -5.44 10.84 31.32
C LYS A 207 -5.38 9.82 32.45
N ALA A 208 -6.52 9.21 32.82
CA ALA A 208 -6.56 8.16 33.83
C ALA A 208 -5.69 6.94 33.46
N GLU A 209 -5.71 6.53 32.20
CA GLU A 209 -4.86 5.45 31.68
C GLU A 209 -3.38 5.85 31.70
N SER A 210 -3.05 7.06 31.23
CA SER A 210 -1.66 7.58 31.22
C SER A 210 -1.10 7.68 32.66
N ASN A 211 -1.88 8.15 33.63
CA ASN A 211 -1.43 8.26 35.01
C ASN A 211 -1.18 6.91 35.70
N LYS A 212 -1.78 5.81 35.20
CA LYS A 212 -1.47 4.44 35.67
C LYS A 212 -0.11 3.93 35.14
N ILE A 213 0.25 4.33 33.93
CA ILE A 213 1.45 3.85 33.23
C ILE A 213 2.67 4.72 33.59
N PHE A 214 2.50 6.04 33.55
CA PHE A 214 3.58 7.01 33.73
C PHE A 214 3.50 7.66 35.11
N LYS A 215 4.37 7.18 36.00
CA LYS A 215 4.51 7.74 37.34
C LYS A 215 5.85 8.47 37.47
N ASP A 216 5.83 9.63 38.08
CA ASP A 216 7.02 10.40 38.47
C ASP A 216 7.99 10.77 37.32
N ILE A 217 7.49 10.93 36.09
CA ILE A 217 8.30 11.35 34.94
C ILE A 217 8.74 12.80 35.11
N LYS A 218 10.04 13.03 35.05
CA LYS A 218 10.66 14.35 35.09
C LYS A 218 10.88 14.90 33.68
N ILE A 219 10.23 16.02 33.39
CA ILE A 219 10.40 16.73 32.13
C ILE A 219 11.59 17.67 32.23
N ALA A 220 12.52 17.57 31.29
CA ALA A 220 13.71 18.39 31.20
C ALA A 220 13.42 19.77 30.59
N SER A 221 14.16 20.77 31.01
CA SER A 221 14.21 22.09 30.38
C SER A 221 15.29 22.17 29.27
N SER A 222 16.22 21.20 29.22
CA SER A 222 17.24 21.08 28.18
C SER A 222 17.61 19.61 27.94
N PHE A 223 18.17 19.34 26.77
CA PHE A 223 18.60 17.99 26.40
C PHE A 223 19.71 17.44 27.32
N GLU A 224 20.60 18.28 27.83
CA GLU A 224 21.68 17.91 28.74
C GLU A 224 21.17 17.34 30.06
N GLN A 225 19.99 17.72 30.52
CA GLN A 225 19.38 17.14 31.72
C GLN A 225 18.98 15.69 31.51
N VAL A 226 18.54 15.32 30.30
CA VAL A 226 18.25 13.93 29.95
C VAL A 226 19.56 13.13 29.87
N ILE A 227 20.55 13.64 29.17
CA ILE A 227 21.86 12.96 29.02
C ILE A 227 22.55 12.73 30.37
N SER A 228 22.43 13.70 31.30
CA SER A 228 22.99 13.59 32.65
C SER A 228 22.15 12.74 33.61
N GLY A 229 21.02 12.18 33.21
CA GLY A 229 20.11 11.39 34.02
C GLY A 229 19.34 12.20 35.12
N LYS A 230 19.29 13.53 34.99
CA LYS A 230 18.54 14.42 35.90
C LYS A 230 17.05 14.48 35.59
N ALA A 231 16.69 14.19 34.34
CA ALA A 231 15.34 14.13 33.85
C ALA A 231 15.15 12.99 32.85
N ASP A 232 13.91 12.59 32.57
CA ASP A 232 13.56 11.43 31.78
C ASP A 232 13.21 11.81 30.34
N VAL A 233 12.61 12.97 30.11
CA VAL A 233 12.06 13.39 28.82
C VAL A 233 12.37 14.86 28.56
N TYR A 234 12.81 15.16 27.34
CA TYR A 234 12.89 16.51 26.82
C TYR A 234 11.92 16.69 25.66
N ILE A 235 11.04 17.66 25.75
CA ILE A 235 10.06 18.00 24.69
C ILE A 235 10.49 19.30 24.02
N HIS A 236 10.65 19.26 22.71
CA HIS A 236 11.01 20.44 21.91
C HIS A 236 9.89 20.82 20.95
N THR A 237 9.51 22.10 20.93
CA THR A 237 8.62 22.68 19.94
C THR A 237 9.47 23.51 18.96
N GLY A 238 9.45 23.12 17.69
CA GLY A 238 10.23 23.78 16.65
C GLY A 238 10.62 22.84 15.51
N SER A 239 11.53 23.30 14.65
CA SER A 239 12.07 22.50 13.56
C SER A 239 12.93 21.35 14.09
N CYS A 240 12.78 20.15 13.51
CA CYS A 240 13.67 19.03 13.80
C CYS A 240 15.13 19.36 13.46
N LEU A 241 15.36 20.24 12.48
CA LEU A 241 16.69 20.69 12.10
C LEU A 241 17.35 21.51 13.22
N ASP A 242 16.59 22.39 13.87
CA ASP A 242 17.07 23.19 15.01
C ASP A 242 17.29 22.37 16.27
N LEU A 243 16.41 21.40 16.51
CA LEU A 243 16.56 20.46 17.63
C LEU A 243 17.89 19.70 17.52
N MET A 244 18.19 19.14 16.36
CA MET A 244 19.40 18.34 16.17
C MET A 244 20.70 19.16 16.28
N GLU A 245 20.64 20.48 16.13
CA GLU A 245 21.78 21.36 16.43
C GLU A 245 22.03 21.55 17.94
N LYS A 246 20.99 21.37 18.76
CA LYS A 246 21.08 21.45 20.22
C LYS A 246 21.50 20.15 20.89
N ILE A 247 21.53 19.04 20.13
CA ILE A 247 21.91 17.71 20.61
C ILE A 247 23.40 17.52 20.36
N THR A 248 24.15 17.10 21.39
CA THR A 248 25.55 16.74 21.28
C THR A 248 25.74 15.60 20.27
N GLU A 249 26.74 15.71 19.42
CA GLU A 249 27.04 14.68 18.42
C GLU A 249 27.32 13.31 19.10
N GLN A 250 26.85 12.25 18.46
CA GLN A 250 27.07 10.85 18.89
C GLN A 250 26.59 10.56 20.33
N THR A 251 25.46 11.14 20.75
CA THR A 251 24.85 10.88 22.05
C THR A 251 23.55 10.09 21.99
N VAL A 252 22.92 10.02 20.83
CA VAL A 252 21.62 9.36 20.62
C VAL A 252 21.82 7.88 20.29
N ASP A 253 21.15 7.00 21.05
CA ASP A 253 21.24 5.55 20.85
C ASP A 253 20.32 5.06 19.72
N TYR A 254 19.17 5.69 19.51
CA TYR A 254 18.20 5.27 18.52
C TYR A 254 17.33 6.44 18.05
N ILE A 255 17.05 6.49 16.76
CA ILE A 255 16.12 7.46 16.18
C ILE A 255 14.96 6.69 15.54
N PHE A 256 13.74 7.10 15.88
CA PHE A 256 12.51 6.69 15.22
C PHE A 256 11.78 7.93 14.71
N THR A 257 11.46 7.97 13.41
CA THR A 257 10.82 9.13 12.79
C THR A 257 9.83 8.74 11.72
N ASP A 258 8.78 9.55 11.60
CA ASP A 258 7.74 9.47 10.57
C ASP A 258 7.72 10.79 9.80
N PRO A 259 8.54 10.94 8.73
CA PRO A 259 8.61 12.17 7.95
C PRO A 259 7.39 12.31 7.04
N PRO A 260 7.06 13.53 6.57
CA PRO A 260 6.05 13.71 5.55
C PRO A 260 6.38 12.97 4.24
N TYR A 261 5.35 12.38 3.60
CA TYR A 261 5.50 11.57 2.40
C TYR A 261 5.19 12.38 1.14
N ASP A 262 6.13 13.23 0.70
CA ASP A 262 6.00 14.08 -0.49
C ASP A 262 4.81 15.06 -0.35
N ALA A 263 3.90 15.09 -1.32
CA ALA A 263 2.70 15.93 -1.33
C ALA A 263 1.45 15.26 -0.70
N SER A 264 1.61 14.10 -0.02
CA SER A 264 0.46 13.29 0.40
C SER A 264 -0.45 14.02 1.39
N ILE A 265 0.13 14.74 2.34
CA ILE A 265 -0.59 15.53 3.35
C ILE A 265 0.15 16.85 3.58
N GLN A 266 -0.57 17.95 3.56
CA GLN A 266 -0.07 19.28 3.86
C GLN A 266 -0.40 19.60 5.33
N PHE A 267 0.40 19.07 6.26
CA PHE A 267 0.11 19.13 7.69
C PHE A 267 0.00 20.55 8.22
N GLY A 268 0.87 21.44 7.76
CA GLY A 268 0.87 22.84 8.16
C GLY A 268 -0.42 23.55 7.76
N GLU A 269 -0.86 23.38 6.50
CA GLU A 269 -2.12 23.96 6.03
C GLU A 269 -3.32 23.39 6.80
N LEU A 270 -3.37 22.06 6.99
CA LEU A 270 -4.45 21.40 7.72
C LEU A 270 -4.56 21.89 9.16
N SER A 271 -3.43 22.12 9.82
CA SER A 271 -3.38 22.59 11.19
C SER A 271 -3.79 24.06 11.34
N TYR A 272 -3.83 24.83 10.24
CA TYR A 272 -4.09 26.26 10.28
C TYR A 272 -5.43 26.65 10.91
N MET A 273 -6.47 25.85 10.71
CA MET A 273 -7.76 26.04 11.38
C MET A 273 -7.62 25.94 12.91
N TRP A 274 -6.92 24.90 13.41
CA TRP A 274 -6.75 24.70 14.84
C TRP A 274 -5.88 25.79 15.49
N VAL A 275 -4.74 26.11 14.85
CA VAL A 275 -3.87 27.17 15.39
C VAL A 275 -4.53 28.54 15.35
N SER A 276 -5.45 28.77 14.39
CA SER A 276 -6.26 30.00 14.36
C SER A 276 -7.24 30.07 15.52
N TRP A 277 -7.98 29.01 15.83
CA TRP A 277 -8.85 28.96 17.02
C TRP A 277 -8.07 29.08 18.33
N LEU A 278 -6.87 28.51 18.41
CA LEU A 278 -6.01 28.58 19.59
C LEU A 278 -5.23 29.90 19.69
N LYS A 279 -5.42 30.85 18.76
CA LYS A 279 -4.69 32.14 18.70
C LYS A 279 -3.17 31.99 18.56
N MET A 280 -2.74 30.88 17.89
CA MET A 280 -1.34 30.54 17.68
C MET A 280 -0.89 30.77 16.22
N ASN A 281 -1.66 31.51 15.45
CA ASN A 281 -1.48 31.67 14.00
C ASN A 281 -0.50 32.79 13.61
N GLY A 282 0.06 33.58 14.52
CA GLY A 282 0.95 34.72 14.28
C GLY A 282 1.87 34.57 13.06
N ASP A 283 3.10 34.13 13.26
CA ASP A 283 4.03 33.83 12.17
C ASP A 283 3.94 32.37 11.64
N TYR A 284 2.92 31.62 12.03
CA TYR A 284 2.77 30.20 11.73
C TYR A 284 2.97 29.86 10.23
N LEU A 285 2.38 30.65 9.33
CA LEU A 285 2.52 30.42 7.89
C LEU A 285 3.95 30.67 7.39
N LYS A 286 4.66 31.61 7.99
CA LYS A 286 6.04 31.95 7.62
C LYS A 286 7.06 30.97 8.22
N ASP A 287 6.84 30.55 9.45
CA ASP A 287 7.81 29.78 10.22
C ASP A 287 7.57 28.27 10.13
N VAL A 288 6.32 27.83 10.22
CA VAL A 288 5.99 26.40 10.20
C VAL A 288 5.66 25.92 8.81
N VAL A 289 4.66 26.52 8.16
CA VAL A 289 4.18 26.06 6.84
C VAL A 289 5.24 26.26 5.76
N ALA A 290 5.97 27.37 5.78
CA ALA A 290 7.03 27.64 4.82
C ALA A 290 8.22 26.66 4.94
N ASN A 291 8.53 26.21 6.17
CA ASN A 291 9.66 25.32 6.45
C ASN A 291 9.27 23.83 6.55
N GLU A 292 7.99 23.50 6.41
CA GLU A 292 7.51 22.13 6.40
C GLU A 292 8.14 21.32 5.25
N ILE A 293 8.62 20.10 5.55
CA ILE A 293 9.29 19.21 4.58
C ILE A 293 8.23 18.45 3.78
N VAL A 294 7.52 19.17 2.92
CA VAL A 294 6.52 18.64 1.99
C VAL A 294 6.73 19.21 0.60
N ARG A 295 6.33 18.48 -0.43
CA ARG A 295 6.22 19.06 -1.77
C ARG A 295 4.92 19.85 -1.86
N ASN A 296 5.05 21.14 -2.20
CA ASN A 296 3.92 22.01 -2.46
C ASN A 296 4.30 23.07 -3.50
N GLU A 297 3.86 22.86 -4.72
CA GLU A 297 4.22 23.73 -5.85
C GLU A 297 3.72 25.16 -5.67
N ARG A 298 2.65 25.37 -4.89
CA ARG A 298 2.16 26.71 -4.54
C ARG A 298 3.07 27.48 -3.60
N GLN A 299 3.85 26.76 -2.81
CA GLN A 299 4.91 27.32 -1.97
C GLN A 299 6.27 27.31 -2.67
N HIS A 300 6.34 27.04 -3.99
CA HIS A 300 7.58 26.83 -4.74
C HIS A 300 8.45 25.68 -4.18
N LYS A 301 7.84 24.74 -3.50
CA LYS A 301 8.49 23.52 -3.01
C LYS A 301 8.23 22.36 -3.98
N ASP A 302 9.08 22.24 -4.99
CA ASP A 302 9.07 21.11 -5.91
C ASP A 302 9.69 19.86 -5.26
N PHE A 303 9.80 18.78 -6.02
CA PHE A 303 10.40 17.54 -5.53
C PHE A 303 11.87 17.70 -5.15
N THR A 304 12.60 18.59 -5.81
CA THR A 304 14.02 18.84 -5.54
C THR A 304 14.20 19.52 -4.18
N VAL A 305 13.38 20.53 -3.90
CA VAL A 305 13.35 21.22 -2.59
C VAL A 305 12.96 20.24 -1.47
N TYR A 306 11.91 19.46 -1.68
CA TYR A 306 11.49 18.42 -0.72
C TYR A 306 12.64 17.46 -0.40
N HIS A 307 13.30 16.92 -1.43
CA HIS A 307 14.42 15.99 -1.26
C HIS A 307 15.64 16.63 -0.59
N ALA A 308 15.94 17.89 -0.89
CA ALA A 308 17.03 18.61 -0.25
C ALA A 308 16.80 18.83 1.25
N LEU A 309 15.60 19.23 1.65
CA LEU A 309 15.21 19.40 3.06
C LEU A 309 15.24 18.06 3.81
N LEU A 310 14.71 17.01 3.19
CA LEU A 310 14.73 15.65 3.75
C LEU A 310 16.17 15.18 3.94
N SER A 311 17.04 15.38 2.94
CA SER A 311 18.47 15.03 3.01
C SER A 311 19.20 15.79 4.10
N SER A 312 18.90 17.07 4.30
CA SER A 312 19.45 17.86 5.40
C SER A 312 19.07 17.29 6.76
N SER A 313 17.82 16.82 6.93
CA SER A 313 17.37 16.16 8.16
C SER A 313 18.17 14.88 8.43
N PHE A 314 18.37 14.03 7.41
CA PHE A 314 19.17 12.81 7.55
C PHE A 314 20.64 13.08 7.89
N GLN A 315 21.23 14.12 7.30
CA GLN A 315 22.61 14.52 7.63
C GLN A 315 22.74 14.92 9.11
N LYS A 316 21.76 15.68 9.64
CA LYS A 316 21.77 16.05 11.06
C LYS A 316 21.49 14.86 11.97
N MET A 317 20.56 13.95 11.61
CA MET A 317 20.33 12.70 12.33
C MET A 317 21.62 11.85 12.36
N PHE A 318 22.38 11.80 11.25
CA PHE A 318 23.65 11.08 11.20
C PHE A 318 24.70 11.62 12.19
N LYS A 319 24.74 12.94 12.41
CA LYS A 319 25.67 13.54 13.36
C LYS A 319 25.36 13.15 14.81
N VAL A 320 24.11 13.20 15.21
CA VAL A 320 23.70 13.02 16.61
C VAL A 320 23.65 11.56 17.06
N ILE A 321 23.39 10.62 16.14
CA ILE A 321 23.33 9.18 16.47
C ILE A 321 24.72 8.60 16.66
N LYS A 322 24.87 7.66 17.62
CA LYS A 322 26.11 6.94 17.89
C LYS A 322 26.50 6.01 16.73
N PRO A 323 27.80 5.75 16.51
CA PRO A 323 28.24 4.68 15.60
C PRO A 323 27.63 3.32 15.98
N GLU A 324 27.40 2.45 15.00
CA GLU A 324 26.80 1.11 15.14
C GLU A 324 25.33 1.11 15.61
N HIS A 325 24.70 2.28 15.75
CA HIS A 325 23.32 2.45 16.17
C HIS A 325 22.38 2.72 14.99
N TYR A 326 21.07 2.69 15.23
CA TYR A 326 20.06 2.57 14.19
C TYR A 326 19.12 3.76 14.12
N LEU A 327 18.74 4.11 12.89
CA LEU A 327 17.64 4.98 12.53
C LEU A 327 16.55 4.12 11.87
N THR A 328 15.32 4.23 12.34
CA THR A 328 14.14 3.67 11.67
C THR A 328 13.23 4.79 11.20
N VAL A 329 12.89 4.75 9.93
CA VAL A 329 12.00 5.71 9.28
C VAL A 329 10.73 4.97 8.87
N THR A 330 9.57 5.45 9.32
CA THR A 330 8.30 4.94 8.81
C THR A 330 8.03 5.54 7.44
N PHE A 331 7.33 4.78 6.61
CA PHE A 331 7.05 5.21 5.26
C PHE A 331 5.73 4.62 4.75
N HIS A 332 4.81 5.48 4.35
CA HIS A 332 3.50 5.09 3.82
C HIS A 332 3.21 5.84 2.51
N ASN A 333 3.84 5.45 1.42
CA ASN A 333 3.55 5.98 0.10
C ASN A 333 3.74 4.89 -0.97
N PRO A 334 2.76 4.64 -1.86
CA PRO A 334 2.86 3.64 -2.91
C PRO A 334 3.85 4.01 -4.01
N THR A 335 4.30 5.28 -4.05
CA THR A 335 5.14 5.78 -5.13
C THR A 335 6.60 5.43 -4.89
N PHE A 336 7.17 4.60 -5.74
CA PHE A 336 8.59 4.23 -5.69
C PHE A 336 9.53 5.43 -5.66
N LYS A 337 9.24 6.49 -6.43
CA LYS A 337 10.05 7.72 -6.48
C LYS A 337 10.23 8.34 -5.09
N VAL A 338 9.18 8.38 -4.27
CA VAL A 338 9.23 8.98 -2.94
C VAL A 338 9.97 8.08 -1.94
N ARG A 339 9.72 6.75 -1.99
CA ARG A 339 10.47 5.79 -1.18
C ARG A 339 11.96 5.85 -1.45
N ASN A 340 12.34 5.94 -2.73
CA ASN A 340 13.74 6.05 -3.13
C ASN A 340 14.37 7.35 -2.66
N ALA A 341 13.65 8.47 -2.74
CA ALA A 341 14.15 9.74 -2.21
C ALA A 341 14.50 9.62 -0.72
N THR A 342 13.69 8.91 0.06
CA THR A 342 13.94 8.66 1.49
C THR A 342 15.16 7.76 1.69
N ILE A 343 15.29 6.68 0.93
CA ILE A 343 16.46 5.78 1.01
C ILE A 343 17.74 6.54 0.61
N ARG A 344 17.71 7.30 -0.49
CA ARG A 344 18.84 8.11 -0.95
C ARG A 344 19.25 9.17 0.05
N ALA A 345 18.28 9.85 0.69
CA ALA A 345 18.58 10.83 1.73
C ALA A 345 19.37 10.21 2.90
N GLY A 346 18.99 9.00 3.33
CA GLY A 346 19.72 8.27 4.37
C GLY A 346 21.11 7.83 3.93
N VAL A 347 21.22 7.24 2.76
CA VAL A 347 22.49 6.74 2.21
C VAL A 347 23.49 7.90 1.97
N PHE A 348 23.03 9.02 1.40
CA PHE A 348 23.88 10.18 1.14
C PHE A 348 24.29 10.92 2.42
N ALA A 349 23.54 10.77 3.51
CA ALA A 349 23.96 11.24 4.82
C ALA A 349 25.12 10.42 5.40
N GLY A 350 25.33 9.18 4.90
CA GLY A 350 26.37 8.27 5.34
C GLY A 350 25.86 7.03 6.07
N PHE A 351 24.54 6.84 6.19
CA PHE A 351 23.97 5.62 6.74
C PHE A 351 24.11 4.43 5.78
N GLU A 352 24.29 3.26 6.33
CA GLU A 352 24.09 2.00 5.63
C GLU A 352 22.60 1.66 5.65
N PHE A 353 22.00 1.46 4.48
CA PHE A 353 20.64 0.93 4.37
C PHE A 353 20.65 -0.56 4.67
N GLU A 354 19.94 -0.99 5.70
CA GLU A 354 19.97 -2.38 6.17
C GLU A 354 18.83 -3.19 5.56
N LYS A 355 17.59 -2.76 5.77
CA LYS A 355 16.42 -3.50 5.33
C LYS A 355 15.13 -2.70 5.37
N ILE A 356 14.11 -3.24 4.70
CA ILE A 356 12.71 -2.79 4.77
C ILE A 356 11.92 -3.86 5.54
N HIS A 357 11.18 -3.43 6.54
CA HIS A 357 10.12 -4.23 7.14
C HIS A 357 8.77 -3.68 6.71
N HIS A 358 7.87 -4.56 6.33
CA HIS A 358 6.48 -4.22 6.09
C HIS A 358 5.65 -4.61 7.32
N GLN A 359 4.78 -3.71 7.78
CA GLN A 359 3.84 -3.96 8.86
C GLN A 359 2.41 -3.89 8.35
N GLU A 360 1.66 -4.95 8.62
CA GLU A 360 0.23 -5.00 8.34
C GLU A 360 -0.53 -3.96 9.17
N LEU A 361 -1.51 -3.31 8.57
CA LEU A 361 -2.43 -2.45 9.30
C LEU A 361 -3.43 -3.33 10.06
N ALA A 362 -3.51 -3.14 11.37
CA ALA A 362 -4.50 -3.81 12.20
C ALA A 362 -5.95 -3.43 11.84
N ARG A 363 -6.15 -2.30 11.16
CA ARG A 363 -7.44 -1.82 10.65
C ARG A 363 -7.23 -1.10 9.32
N PRO A 364 -8.15 -1.26 8.33
CA PRO A 364 -8.06 -0.52 7.08
C PRO A 364 -8.12 0.98 7.35
N SER A 365 -7.22 1.74 6.73
CA SER A 365 -7.24 3.20 6.79
C SER A 365 -8.45 3.75 6.02
N ALA A 366 -8.89 4.97 6.35
CA ALA A 366 -9.95 5.62 5.58
C ALA A 366 -9.57 5.77 4.09
N LYS A 367 -8.29 5.95 3.78
CA LYS A 367 -7.79 5.99 2.40
C LYS A 367 -7.94 4.65 1.68
N SER A 368 -7.74 3.52 2.36
CA SER A 368 -7.95 2.20 1.79
C SER A 368 -9.43 1.87 1.57
N LEU A 369 -10.33 2.48 2.35
CA LEU A 369 -11.78 2.37 2.16
C LEU A 369 -12.26 3.21 0.97
N LEU A 370 -11.67 4.38 0.74
CA LEU A 370 -12.03 5.29 -0.35
C LEU A 370 -11.31 4.95 -1.67
N GLN A 371 -10.13 4.38 -1.60
CA GLN A 371 -9.32 3.95 -2.74
C GLN A 371 -8.84 2.50 -2.54
N PRO A 372 -9.72 1.51 -2.62
CA PRO A 372 -9.38 0.11 -2.33
C PRO A 372 -8.38 -0.49 -3.33
N PHE A 373 -8.13 0.21 -4.44
CA PHE A 373 -7.24 -0.26 -5.51
C PHE A 373 -6.06 0.70 -5.65
N GLY A 374 -4.85 0.21 -5.40
CA GLY A 374 -3.60 0.93 -5.70
C GLY A 374 -3.02 1.81 -4.61
N SER A 375 -3.55 1.81 -3.38
CA SER A 375 -2.87 2.42 -2.23
C SER A 375 -2.07 1.37 -1.46
N ALA A 376 -0.86 1.69 -1.04
CA ALA A 376 -0.14 0.91 -0.04
C ALA A 376 -1.01 0.82 1.21
N GLN A 377 -1.22 -0.40 1.73
CA GLN A 377 -2.15 -0.61 2.84
C GLN A 377 -1.42 -0.94 4.14
N GLY A 378 -0.09 -1.01 4.13
CA GLY A 378 0.76 -1.20 5.30
C GLY A 378 1.83 -0.13 5.39
N ASP A 379 2.42 -0.02 6.57
CA ASP A 379 3.56 0.86 6.79
C ASP A 379 4.86 0.12 6.51
N PHE A 380 5.78 0.78 5.84
CA PHE A 380 7.14 0.31 5.66
C PHE A 380 8.04 0.94 6.72
N TYR A 381 8.87 0.13 7.33
CA TYR A 381 9.94 0.58 8.23
C TYR A 381 11.27 0.45 7.50
N LEU A 382 11.82 1.59 7.12
CA LEU A 382 13.14 1.69 6.49
C LEU A 382 14.19 1.76 7.60
N ARG A 383 15.02 0.73 7.72
CA ARG A 383 16.03 0.65 8.75
C ARG A 383 17.41 0.99 8.20
N PHE A 384 18.06 1.93 8.87
CA PHE A 384 19.40 2.40 8.56
C PHE A 384 20.32 2.18 9.76
N LYS A 385 21.58 1.89 9.48
CA LYS A 385 22.63 1.75 10.50
C LYS A 385 23.70 2.81 10.27
N LYS A 386 24.17 3.49 11.33
CA LYS A 386 25.35 4.33 11.23
C LYS A 386 26.60 3.46 11.31
N PRO A 387 27.46 3.40 10.28
CA PRO A 387 28.70 2.62 10.34
C PRO A 387 29.71 3.23 11.32
N SER A 388 30.63 2.41 11.81
CA SER A 388 31.74 2.87 12.68
C SER A 388 32.67 3.86 11.97
N ILE A 389 32.86 3.64 10.66
CA ILE A 389 33.67 4.51 9.80
C ILE A 389 32.73 5.08 8.72
N LYS A 390 32.62 6.40 8.68
CA LYS A 390 31.83 7.05 7.65
C LYS A 390 32.46 6.80 6.28
N VAL A 391 31.70 6.22 5.38
CA VAL A 391 32.07 6.18 3.96
C VAL A 391 31.94 7.60 3.42
N THR A 392 33.05 8.18 3.03
CA THR A 392 33.09 9.50 2.38
C THR A 392 32.94 9.35 0.87
N ALA A 393 32.31 10.34 0.22
CA ALA A 393 32.32 10.40 -1.22
C ALA A 393 33.77 10.42 -1.74
N LEU A 394 34.02 9.62 -2.78
CA LEU A 394 35.31 9.64 -3.46
C LEU A 394 35.58 11.04 -4.03
N LYS A 395 36.82 11.49 -3.92
CA LYS A 395 37.22 12.71 -4.62
C LYS A 395 37.28 12.47 -6.13
N PRO A 396 37.16 13.52 -6.96
CA PRO A 396 37.20 13.35 -8.42
C PRO A 396 38.41 12.56 -8.92
N GLU A 397 39.56 12.72 -8.31
CA GLU A 397 40.81 12.01 -8.64
C GLU A 397 40.84 10.55 -8.18
N GLU A 398 39.95 10.14 -7.28
CA GLU A 398 39.83 8.79 -6.73
C GLU A 398 38.76 7.96 -7.45
N ILE A 399 38.05 8.58 -8.42
CA ILE A 399 36.97 7.93 -9.16
C ILE A 399 37.56 6.99 -10.20
N ASP A 400 37.32 5.71 -10.00
CA ASP A 400 37.60 4.66 -10.97
C ASP A 400 36.33 4.38 -11.78
N GLU A 401 36.27 4.91 -13.01
CA GLU A 401 35.14 4.75 -13.91
C GLU A 401 34.89 3.28 -14.28
N LEU A 402 35.95 2.50 -14.46
CA LEU A 402 35.81 1.07 -14.79
C LEU A 402 35.21 0.29 -13.62
N ARG A 403 35.63 0.62 -12.39
CA ARG A 403 35.06 0.02 -11.18
C ARG A 403 33.58 0.40 -11.01
N PHE A 404 33.23 1.67 -11.27
CA PHE A 404 31.84 2.12 -11.27
C PHE A 404 31.00 1.34 -12.30
N GLU A 405 31.48 1.26 -13.54
CA GLU A 405 30.85 0.51 -14.64
C GLU A 405 30.62 -0.95 -14.24
N ASN A 406 31.64 -1.61 -13.69
CA ASN A 406 31.56 -3.01 -13.24
C ASN A 406 30.51 -3.18 -12.13
N ILE A 407 30.48 -2.31 -11.11
CA ILE A 407 29.46 -2.37 -10.05
C ILE A 407 28.05 -2.25 -10.62
N VAL A 408 27.82 -1.31 -11.55
CA VAL A 408 26.51 -1.09 -12.19
C VAL A 408 26.10 -2.33 -12.98
N VAL A 409 26.98 -2.87 -13.81
CA VAL A 409 26.69 -4.02 -14.68
C VAL A 409 26.46 -5.29 -13.86
N GLU A 410 27.39 -5.62 -12.95
CA GLU A 410 27.30 -6.82 -12.11
C GLU A 410 26.06 -6.78 -11.20
N SER A 411 25.74 -5.62 -10.60
CA SER A 411 24.56 -5.45 -9.77
C SER A 411 23.27 -5.58 -10.60
N THR A 412 23.26 -5.08 -11.83
CA THR A 412 22.12 -5.23 -12.73
C THR A 412 21.93 -6.71 -13.11
N ILE A 413 22.99 -7.40 -13.45
CA ILE A 413 22.97 -8.85 -13.74
C ILE A 413 22.41 -9.62 -12.54
N ALA A 414 22.92 -9.35 -11.32
CA ALA A 414 22.48 -10.01 -10.11
C ALA A 414 20.97 -9.79 -9.83
N LEU A 415 20.50 -8.55 -9.99
CA LEU A 415 19.08 -8.22 -9.80
C LEU A 415 18.18 -8.91 -10.82
N LEU A 416 18.52 -8.84 -12.11
CA LEU A 416 17.74 -9.47 -13.18
C LEU A 416 17.73 -10.99 -13.04
N ALA A 417 18.86 -11.59 -12.62
CA ALA A 417 18.96 -13.01 -12.36
C ALA A 417 18.08 -13.46 -11.19
N GLU A 418 18.07 -12.70 -10.10
CA GLU A 418 17.25 -12.99 -8.93
C GLU A 418 15.75 -12.82 -9.21
N ARG A 419 15.37 -11.80 -9.97
CA ARG A 419 13.98 -11.60 -10.38
C ARG A 419 13.53 -12.59 -11.45
N ALA A 420 14.45 -13.04 -12.30
CA ALA A 420 14.20 -13.90 -13.46
C ALA A 420 13.10 -13.37 -14.40
N GLU A 421 12.98 -12.04 -14.50
CA GLU A 421 12.00 -11.37 -15.35
C GLU A 421 12.47 -9.99 -15.81
N PRO A 422 11.99 -9.51 -16.97
CA PRO A 422 12.27 -8.15 -17.44
C PRO A 422 11.88 -7.10 -16.39
N THR A 423 12.78 -6.17 -16.11
CA THR A 423 12.69 -5.29 -14.95
C THR A 423 12.71 -3.81 -15.35
N PRO A 424 11.84 -2.95 -14.76
CA PRO A 424 11.84 -1.51 -15.00
C PRO A 424 13.14 -0.85 -14.49
N TYR A 425 13.60 0.17 -15.20
CA TYR A 425 14.80 0.95 -14.82
C TYR A 425 14.73 1.49 -13.37
N THR A 426 13.56 1.92 -12.93
CA THR A 426 13.36 2.42 -11.56
C THR A 426 13.69 1.38 -10.47
N VAL A 427 13.44 0.11 -10.73
CA VAL A 427 13.77 -0.99 -9.80
C VAL A 427 15.29 -1.23 -9.80
N ILE A 428 15.93 -1.13 -10.97
CA ILE A 428 17.38 -1.27 -11.13
C ILE A 428 18.13 -0.20 -10.33
N ILE A 429 17.77 1.07 -10.50
CA ILE A 429 18.40 2.17 -9.74
C ILE A 429 18.28 1.95 -8.24
N ASN A 430 17.10 1.53 -7.78
CA ASN A 430 16.84 1.33 -6.36
C ASN A 430 17.72 0.25 -5.73
N TYR A 431 18.10 -0.73 -6.51
CA TYR A 431 18.99 -1.78 -6.08
C TYR A 431 20.45 -1.32 -6.11
N ILE A 432 20.85 -0.56 -7.12
CA ILE A 432 22.24 -0.17 -7.36
C ILE A 432 22.67 1.00 -6.48
N ASP A 433 21.84 2.02 -6.28
CA ASP A 433 22.19 3.23 -5.51
C ASP A 433 22.78 2.93 -4.11
N PRO A 434 22.21 2.03 -3.29
CA PRO A 434 22.80 1.67 -2.00
C PRO A 434 24.17 0.96 -2.13
N ILE A 435 24.35 0.17 -3.20
CA ILE A 435 25.61 -0.54 -3.44
C ILE A 435 26.72 0.44 -3.82
N LEU A 436 26.42 1.35 -4.75
CA LEU A 436 27.36 2.40 -5.15
C LEU A 436 27.78 3.28 -3.97
N ALA A 437 26.80 3.71 -3.17
CA ALA A 437 27.09 4.54 -2.00
C ALA A 437 28.00 3.84 -0.99
N LYS A 438 27.83 2.54 -0.78
CA LYS A 438 28.72 1.73 0.09
C LYS A 438 30.17 1.73 -0.38
N HIS A 439 30.39 1.94 -1.67
CA HIS A 439 31.71 2.08 -2.27
C HIS A 439 32.18 3.54 -2.44
N GLY A 440 31.43 4.51 -1.91
CA GLY A 440 31.79 5.94 -1.98
C GLY A 440 31.37 6.63 -3.29
N TYR A 441 30.67 5.93 -4.19
CA TYR A 441 30.11 6.52 -5.41
C TYR A 441 28.73 7.10 -5.13
N PHE A 442 28.67 8.38 -4.81
CA PHE A 442 27.39 9.08 -4.63
C PHE A 442 27.00 9.72 -5.96
N ALA A 443 26.27 9.01 -6.78
CA ALA A 443 26.00 9.26 -8.19
C ALA A 443 25.41 10.63 -8.56
N SER A 444 25.00 11.46 -7.61
CA SER A 444 24.40 12.76 -7.94
C SER A 444 25.28 13.96 -7.61
N LEU A 445 26.44 13.78 -6.99
CA LEU A 445 27.09 14.91 -6.33
C LEU A 445 28.30 15.48 -7.06
N HIS A 446 28.94 14.87 -8.04
CA HIS A 446 30.09 15.54 -8.72
C HIS A 446 30.85 14.66 -9.74
N THR A 447 30.36 13.48 -10.14
CA THR A 447 31.21 12.54 -10.88
C THR A 447 31.00 12.54 -12.40
N GLY A 448 29.88 13.11 -12.89
CA GLY A 448 29.51 12.98 -14.31
C GLY A 448 29.13 11.54 -14.72
N LEU A 449 29.17 10.59 -13.77
CA LEU A 449 28.83 9.19 -14.01
C LEU A 449 27.33 8.97 -13.77
N ASP A 450 26.63 8.42 -14.77
CA ASP A 450 25.20 8.14 -14.72
C ASP A 450 24.97 6.64 -14.97
N ILE A 451 24.18 6.01 -14.09
CA ILE A 451 23.78 4.59 -14.21
C ILE A 451 23.10 4.34 -15.56
N SER A 452 22.23 5.29 -16.00
CA SER A 452 21.52 5.18 -17.27
C SER A 452 22.48 5.12 -18.46
N ASP A 453 23.54 5.92 -18.44
CA ASP A 453 24.50 5.97 -19.54
C ASP A 453 25.38 4.72 -19.59
N ILE A 454 25.74 4.19 -18.41
CA ILE A 454 26.42 2.89 -18.35
C ILE A 454 25.52 1.80 -18.93
N LEU A 455 24.27 1.71 -18.48
CA LEU A 455 23.35 0.69 -18.98
C LEU A 455 23.09 0.83 -20.49
N LYS A 456 23.01 2.06 -21.02
CA LYS A 456 22.89 2.30 -22.48
C LYS A 456 24.14 1.83 -23.24
N LYS A 457 25.35 2.03 -22.68
CA LYS A 457 26.61 1.54 -23.27
C LYS A 457 26.65 0.01 -23.38
N HIS A 458 25.93 -0.69 -22.50
CA HIS A 458 25.80 -2.14 -22.45
C HIS A 458 24.55 -2.69 -23.16
N LEU A 459 23.76 -1.81 -23.82
CA LEU A 459 22.67 -2.24 -24.71
C LEU A 459 23.21 -3.02 -25.92
N ASN A 460 22.51 -4.08 -26.28
CA ASN A 460 22.86 -5.02 -27.36
C ASN A 460 24.17 -5.79 -27.11
N LYS A 461 24.76 -5.67 -25.92
CA LYS A 461 25.85 -6.50 -25.42
C LYS A 461 25.29 -7.47 -24.37
N GLU A 462 25.27 -7.05 -23.10
CA GLU A 462 24.72 -7.82 -21.98
C GLU A 462 23.21 -7.67 -21.87
N PHE A 463 22.68 -6.48 -22.20
CA PHE A 463 21.27 -6.13 -22.00
C PHE A 463 20.53 -5.82 -23.28
N MET A 464 19.21 -5.98 -23.23
CA MET A 464 18.25 -5.54 -24.23
C MET A 464 17.07 -4.84 -23.58
N LEU A 465 16.35 -4.03 -24.37
CA LEU A 465 15.10 -3.40 -23.95
C LEU A 465 13.91 -4.09 -24.60
N LEU A 466 12.97 -4.51 -23.79
CA LEU A 466 11.71 -5.11 -24.23
C LEU A 466 10.58 -4.09 -24.09
N PRO A 467 9.69 -3.96 -25.08
CA PRO A 467 8.49 -3.14 -24.94
C PRO A 467 7.55 -3.77 -23.92
N ALA A 468 6.95 -2.94 -23.08
CA ALA A 468 5.94 -3.38 -22.14
C ALA A 468 4.96 -2.27 -21.84
N MET A 469 3.75 -2.65 -21.42
CA MET A 469 2.79 -1.71 -20.84
C MET A 469 3.06 -1.61 -19.34
N VAL A 470 3.58 -0.49 -18.89
CA VAL A 470 3.87 -0.22 -17.48
C VAL A 470 2.90 0.85 -16.98
N GLY A 471 2.01 0.47 -16.05
CA GLY A 471 1.03 1.39 -15.48
C GLY A 471 0.06 2.02 -16.50
N GLY A 472 -0.24 1.32 -17.59
CA GLY A 472 -1.13 1.81 -18.66
C GLY A 472 -0.46 2.68 -19.71
N ALA A 473 0.85 2.92 -19.63
CA ALA A 473 1.65 3.61 -20.65
C ALA A 473 2.70 2.69 -21.27
N GLU A 474 3.06 2.94 -22.52
CA GLU A 474 4.16 2.24 -23.15
C GLU A 474 5.47 2.52 -22.39
N GLY A 475 6.14 1.44 -21.98
CA GLY A 475 7.39 1.47 -21.24
C GLY A 475 8.42 0.53 -21.84
N LYS A 476 9.62 0.57 -21.28
CA LYS A 476 10.71 -0.34 -21.67
C LYS A 476 11.22 -1.05 -20.42
N LEU A 477 11.39 -2.38 -20.52
CA LEU A 477 11.94 -3.23 -19.48
C LEU A 477 13.31 -3.73 -19.89
N TRP A 478 14.22 -3.74 -18.93
CA TRP A 478 15.58 -4.26 -19.10
C TRP A 478 15.59 -5.77 -18.90
N TRP A 479 16.28 -6.47 -19.80
CA TRP A 479 16.49 -7.91 -19.76
C TRP A 479 17.87 -8.28 -20.31
N PHE A 480 18.26 -9.51 -20.11
CA PHE A 480 19.46 -10.06 -20.75
C PHE A 480 19.31 -10.17 -22.25
N LYS A 481 20.35 -9.86 -22.99
CA LYS A 481 20.44 -10.19 -24.42
C LYS A 481 20.70 -11.68 -24.63
N ASP A 482 21.51 -12.27 -23.75
CA ASP A 482 21.82 -13.68 -23.70
C ASP A 482 21.81 -14.16 -22.23
N THR A 483 20.97 -15.10 -21.91
CA THR A 483 20.83 -15.65 -20.55
C THR A 483 21.98 -16.56 -20.17
N SER A 484 22.80 -17.03 -21.14
CA SER A 484 23.96 -17.87 -20.89
C SER A 484 25.09 -17.17 -20.11
N ILE A 485 25.09 -15.83 -20.07
CA ILE A 485 26.07 -15.05 -19.28
C ILE A 485 25.82 -15.12 -17.76
N VAL A 486 24.66 -15.64 -17.35
CA VAL A 486 24.25 -15.63 -15.94
C VAL A 486 24.58 -16.96 -15.28
N PRO A 487 25.50 -16.98 -14.29
CA PRO A 487 25.92 -18.23 -13.63
C PRO A 487 24.79 -18.93 -12.85
N ARG A 488 23.85 -18.15 -12.33
CA ARG A 488 22.67 -18.60 -11.57
C ARG A 488 21.47 -17.71 -11.88
N LEU A 489 20.70 -18.07 -12.86
CA LEU A 489 19.38 -17.49 -13.10
C LEU A 489 18.37 -18.18 -12.16
N ASN A 490 17.51 -17.41 -11.48
CA ASN A 490 16.41 -18.02 -10.75
C ASN A 490 15.48 -18.73 -11.76
N GLU A 491 15.07 -19.94 -11.43
CA GLU A 491 14.30 -20.77 -12.36
C GLU A 491 12.88 -20.24 -12.55
N ILE A 492 12.32 -19.57 -11.53
CA ILE A 492 10.93 -19.10 -11.53
C ILE A 492 10.90 -17.58 -11.48
N PRO A 493 10.27 -16.91 -12.46
CA PRO A 493 10.08 -15.45 -12.45
C PRO A 493 9.42 -14.96 -11.16
N LEU A 494 9.80 -13.75 -10.71
CA LEU A 494 9.25 -13.17 -9.49
C LEU A 494 7.72 -13.03 -9.53
N THR A 495 7.17 -12.57 -10.65
CA THR A 495 5.71 -12.49 -10.84
C THR A 495 5.01 -13.82 -10.59
N GLU A 496 5.63 -14.90 -10.96
CA GLU A 496 5.07 -16.23 -10.76
C GLU A 496 5.23 -16.74 -9.33
N ARG A 497 6.36 -16.46 -8.68
CA ARG A 497 6.54 -16.70 -7.23
C ARG A 497 5.51 -15.93 -6.41
N VAL A 498 5.21 -14.70 -6.79
CA VAL A 498 4.15 -13.87 -6.20
C VAL A 498 2.78 -14.51 -6.40
N GLU A 499 2.48 -14.96 -7.62
CA GLU A 499 1.23 -15.64 -7.94
C GLU A 499 1.03 -16.90 -7.07
N GLN A 500 2.08 -17.68 -6.87
CA GLN A 500 2.05 -18.86 -5.98
C GLN A 500 1.76 -18.48 -4.52
N THR A 501 2.33 -17.37 -4.04
CA THR A 501 2.09 -16.89 -2.68
C THR A 501 0.65 -16.41 -2.49
N VAL A 502 0.11 -15.69 -3.49
CA VAL A 502 -1.31 -15.28 -3.52
C VAL A 502 -2.23 -16.51 -3.47
N TYR A 503 -1.97 -17.50 -4.32
CA TYR A 503 -2.76 -18.74 -4.36
C TYR A 503 -2.69 -19.49 -3.02
N ARG A 504 -1.49 -19.68 -2.47
CA ARG A 504 -1.28 -20.36 -1.18
C ARG A 504 -2.05 -19.66 -0.04
N LYS A 505 -2.01 -18.33 0.03
CA LYS A 505 -2.74 -17.56 1.05
C LYS A 505 -4.26 -17.72 0.89
N LEU A 506 -4.77 -17.64 -0.32
CA LEU A 506 -6.19 -17.89 -0.63
C LEU A 506 -6.63 -19.30 -0.26
N HIS A 507 -5.83 -20.30 -0.59
CA HIS A 507 -6.14 -21.70 -0.30
C HIS A 507 -6.16 -21.98 1.21
N GLN A 508 -5.22 -21.42 1.96
CA GLN A 508 -5.13 -21.60 3.42
C GLN A 508 -6.30 -20.96 4.17
N MET A 509 -6.72 -19.76 3.74
CA MET A 509 -7.72 -18.97 4.46
C MET A 509 -9.12 -19.02 3.85
N GLY A 510 -9.26 -19.48 2.62
CA GLY A 510 -10.52 -19.55 1.87
C GLY A 510 -11.11 -18.17 1.51
N LYS A 511 -10.92 -17.18 2.38
CA LYS A 511 -11.40 -15.79 2.23
C LYS A 511 -10.33 -14.84 2.75
N VAL A 512 -9.89 -13.90 1.91
CA VAL A 512 -8.82 -12.93 2.24
C VAL A 512 -9.18 -11.52 1.81
N THR A 513 -8.57 -10.53 2.46
CA THR A 513 -8.54 -9.16 1.98
C THR A 513 -7.34 -8.95 1.05
N PHE A 514 -7.37 -7.90 0.23
CA PHE A 514 -6.19 -7.51 -0.55
C PHE A 514 -4.98 -7.24 0.34
N THR A 515 -5.20 -6.63 1.50
CA THR A 515 -4.16 -6.31 2.48
C THR A 515 -3.44 -7.56 2.96
N GLU A 516 -4.17 -8.58 3.39
CA GLU A 516 -3.57 -9.83 3.89
C GLU A 516 -2.71 -10.53 2.83
N VAL A 517 -3.10 -10.42 1.56
CA VAL A 517 -2.32 -10.97 0.44
C VAL A 517 -1.10 -10.11 0.16
N TRP A 518 -1.26 -8.79 0.12
CA TRP A 518 -0.16 -7.84 -0.04
C TRP A 518 0.91 -8.05 1.03
N ASP A 519 0.51 -8.19 2.28
CA ASP A 519 1.39 -8.38 3.42
C ASP A 519 2.17 -9.70 3.31
N ALA A 520 1.51 -10.79 2.95
CA ALA A 520 2.16 -12.07 2.72
C ALA A 520 3.23 -11.98 1.61
N VAL A 521 2.89 -11.35 0.49
CA VAL A 521 3.81 -11.14 -0.64
C VAL A 521 4.98 -10.22 -0.26
N SER A 522 4.70 -9.09 0.41
CA SER A 522 5.74 -8.14 0.79
C SER A 522 6.70 -8.70 1.85
N THR A 523 6.22 -9.59 2.69
CA THR A 523 7.04 -10.30 3.69
C THR A 523 7.94 -11.34 3.03
N GLU A 524 7.42 -12.08 2.06
CA GLU A 524 8.17 -13.13 1.36
C GLU A 524 9.17 -12.55 0.35
N PHE A 525 8.84 -11.43 -0.29
CA PHE A 525 9.67 -10.77 -1.31
C PHE A 525 10.01 -9.34 -0.91
N PRO A 526 10.95 -9.16 0.04
CA PRO A 526 11.35 -7.84 0.51
C PRO A 526 12.28 -7.09 -0.46
N ASN A 527 12.53 -5.82 -0.19
CA ASN A 527 13.51 -4.96 -0.88
C ASN A 527 13.22 -4.80 -2.39
N SER A 528 14.21 -5.12 -3.23
CA SER A 528 14.11 -5.04 -4.70
C SER A 528 13.21 -6.11 -5.33
N LEU A 529 12.82 -7.12 -4.55
CA LEU A 529 11.89 -8.17 -4.97
C LEU A 529 10.42 -7.81 -4.66
N THR A 530 10.14 -6.72 -3.94
CA THR A 530 8.78 -6.30 -3.66
C THR A 530 8.00 -6.07 -4.96
N SER A 531 6.87 -6.77 -5.11
CA SER A 531 5.98 -6.62 -6.25
C SER A 531 5.13 -5.37 -6.13
N ASP A 532 4.66 -4.86 -7.27
CA ASP A 532 3.65 -3.80 -7.26
C ASP A 532 2.24 -4.36 -6.97
N SER A 533 1.33 -3.46 -6.63
CA SER A 533 -0.06 -3.82 -6.33
C SER A 533 -0.80 -4.40 -7.53
N THR A 534 -0.40 -4.04 -8.74
CA THR A 534 -1.03 -4.51 -9.99
C THR A 534 -0.79 -5.99 -10.20
N SER A 535 0.45 -6.46 -10.02
CA SER A 535 0.80 -7.88 -10.16
C SER A 535 0.04 -8.75 -9.15
N ILE A 536 -0.09 -8.28 -7.90
CA ILE A 536 -0.85 -8.98 -6.86
C ILE A 536 -2.35 -8.99 -7.18
N MET A 537 -2.88 -7.86 -7.67
CA MET A 537 -4.28 -7.76 -8.07
C MET A 537 -4.61 -8.67 -9.25
N ASP A 538 -3.73 -8.76 -10.22
CA ASP A 538 -3.92 -9.64 -11.37
C ASP A 538 -3.90 -11.11 -10.96
N ALA A 539 -2.99 -11.50 -10.06
CA ALA A 539 -2.99 -12.83 -9.47
C ALA A 539 -4.30 -13.13 -8.70
N LEU A 540 -4.78 -12.18 -7.89
CA LEU A 540 -6.06 -12.31 -7.19
C LEU A 540 -7.23 -12.51 -8.14
N LYS A 541 -7.31 -11.76 -9.23
CA LYS A 541 -8.38 -11.90 -10.24
C LYS A 541 -8.37 -13.27 -10.93
N ILE A 542 -7.20 -13.90 -11.07
CA ILE A 542 -7.09 -15.25 -11.63
C ILE A 542 -7.76 -16.26 -10.69
N TYR A 543 -7.43 -16.26 -9.41
CA TYR A 543 -7.81 -17.31 -8.46
C TYR A 543 -9.06 -17.02 -7.65
N ALA A 544 -9.43 -15.74 -7.50
CA ALA A 544 -10.50 -15.33 -6.61
C ALA A 544 -11.51 -14.39 -7.28
N ARG A 545 -12.69 -14.32 -6.66
CA ARG A 545 -13.71 -13.31 -6.97
C ARG A 545 -13.87 -12.36 -5.80
N GLN A 546 -14.07 -11.10 -6.09
CA GLN A 546 -14.36 -10.11 -5.06
C GLN A 546 -15.81 -10.26 -4.58
N VAL A 547 -16.02 -10.16 -3.27
CA VAL A 547 -17.32 -10.20 -2.62
C VAL A 547 -17.53 -8.96 -1.78
N THR A 548 -18.77 -8.73 -1.32
CA THR A 548 -19.12 -7.57 -0.47
C THR A 548 -18.18 -7.43 0.73
N GLY A 549 -17.79 -6.18 1.05
CA GLY A 549 -16.88 -5.86 2.14
C GLY A 549 -15.39 -5.92 1.78
N GLY A 550 -15.04 -5.93 0.48
CA GLY A 550 -13.63 -5.86 0.03
C GLY A 550 -12.87 -7.18 0.14
N TYR A 551 -13.55 -8.28 0.43
CA TYR A 551 -12.94 -9.60 0.52
C TYR A 551 -12.84 -10.28 -0.84
N TRP A 552 -11.84 -11.16 -0.93
CA TRP A 552 -11.61 -12.07 -2.05
C TRP A 552 -11.86 -13.50 -1.61
N LEU A 553 -12.66 -14.22 -2.38
CA LEU A 553 -13.03 -15.61 -2.12
C LEU A 553 -12.49 -16.49 -3.23
N LEU A 554 -11.85 -17.59 -2.89
CA LEU A 554 -11.35 -18.56 -3.86
C LEU A 554 -12.50 -19.01 -4.78
N LYS A 555 -12.29 -18.98 -6.09
CA LYS A 555 -13.30 -19.38 -7.07
C LYS A 555 -13.63 -20.87 -6.91
N PRO A 556 -14.91 -21.26 -6.86
CA PRO A 556 -15.30 -22.68 -6.80
C PRO A 556 -14.72 -23.50 -7.97
N GLU A 557 -14.57 -22.87 -9.14
CA GLU A 557 -13.99 -23.46 -10.33
C GLU A 557 -12.53 -23.89 -10.13
N ILE A 558 -11.80 -23.21 -9.27
CA ILE A 558 -10.41 -23.59 -8.93
C ILE A 558 -10.40 -24.91 -8.15
N GLN A 559 -11.33 -25.11 -7.22
CA GLN A 559 -11.48 -26.38 -6.51
C GLN A 559 -11.91 -27.50 -7.47
N GLN A 560 -12.74 -27.19 -8.44
CA GLN A 560 -13.14 -28.12 -9.48
C GLN A 560 -11.97 -28.44 -10.43
N ARG A 561 -11.06 -27.52 -10.69
CA ARG A 561 -9.86 -27.71 -11.53
C ARG A 561 -8.91 -28.75 -10.97
N ILE A 562 -8.78 -28.87 -9.65
CA ILE A 562 -7.96 -29.94 -9.03
C ILE A 562 -8.54 -31.31 -9.39
N LYS A 563 -9.88 -31.45 -9.34
CA LYS A 563 -10.55 -32.68 -9.76
C LYS A 563 -10.35 -32.97 -11.25
N GLN A 564 -10.40 -31.93 -12.09
CA GLN A 564 -10.17 -32.04 -13.51
C GLN A 564 -8.73 -32.43 -13.86
N HIS A 565 -7.75 -31.93 -13.12
CA HIS A 565 -6.35 -32.29 -13.24
C HIS A 565 -6.16 -33.82 -13.12
N ASN A 566 -6.68 -34.41 -12.04
CA ASN A 566 -6.57 -35.84 -11.79
C ASN A 566 -7.28 -36.68 -12.88
N GLU A 567 -8.42 -36.21 -13.36
CA GLU A 567 -9.14 -36.81 -14.49
C GLU A 567 -8.32 -36.83 -15.78
N ILE A 568 -7.68 -35.71 -16.12
CA ILE A 568 -6.84 -35.59 -17.31
C ILE A 568 -5.61 -36.52 -17.22
N LEU A 569 -4.99 -36.61 -16.03
CA LEU A 569 -3.88 -37.55 -15.82
C LEU A 569 -4.33 -39.01 -16.03
N ALA A 570 -5.50 -39.40 -15.51
CA ALA A 570 -6.04 -40.73 -15.74
C ALA A 570 -6.32 -41.01 -17.23
N ILE A 571 -6.87 -40.03 -17.96
CA ILE A 571 -7.10 -40.16 -19.42
C ILE A 571 -5.77 -40.35 -20.16
N LEU A 572 -4.76 -39.50 -19.89
CA LEU A 572 -3.44 -39.56 -20.53
C LEU A 572 -2.73 -40.91 -20.20
N ALA A 573 -2.85 -41.39 -18.98
CA ALA A 573 -2.29 -42.69 -18.57
C ALA A 573 -2.88 -43.83 -19.40
N LEU A 574 -4.20 -43.87 -19.54
CA LEU A 574 -4.89 -44.91 -20.33
C LEU A 574 -4.61 -44.84 -21.85
N ILE A 575 -4.48 -43.62 -22.38
CA ILE A 575 -4.10 -43.44 -23.79
C ILE A 575 -2.68 -44.00 -24.00
N GLY A 576 -1.74 -43.69 -23.10
CA GLY A 576 -0.38 -44.17 -23.18
C GLY A 576 -0.26 -45.69 -23.12
N GLU A 577 -0.93 -46.30 -22.15
CA GLU A 577 -1.00 -47.77 -22.00
C GLU A 577 -1.55 -48.44 -23.28
N LYS A 578 -2.62 -47.92 -23.85
CA LYS A 578 -3.23 -48.42 -25.08
C LYS A 578 -2.35 -48.27 -26.30
N GLN A 579 -1.51 -47.26 -26.37
CA GLN A 579 -0.54 -47.09 -27.42
C GLN A 579 0.75 -47.91 -27.22
N GLY A 580 0.78 -48.74 -26.15
CA GLY A 580 1.91 -49.61 -25.87
C GLY A 580 3.10 -48.92 -25.22
N TYR A 581 2.86 -47.83 -24.52
CA TYR A 581 3.87 -47.16 -23.68
C TYR A 581 3.74 -47.67 -22.24
N ASP A 582 4.88 -47.72 -21.55
CA ASP A 582 4.92 -47.78 -20.12
C ASP A 582 4.59 -46.40 -19.56
N VAL A 583 3.81 -46.38 -18.49
CA VAL A 583 3.31 -45.11 -17.90
C VAL A 583 3.86 -44.91 -16.49
N TRP A 584 4.38 -43.72 -16.24
CA TRP A 584 4.76 -43.22 -14.93
C TRP A 584 3.94 -41.98 -14.58
N VAL A 585 3.38 -41.91 -13.37
CA VAL A 585 2.73 -40.74 -12.79
C VAL A 585 3.65 -40.12 -11.77
N GLY A 586 3.71 -38.80 -11.73
CA GLY A 586 4.58 -38.02 -10.84
C GLY A 586 4.40 -38.38 -9.37
N LYS A 587 5.48 -38.42 -8.60
CA LYS A 587 5.46 -38.83 -7.18
C LYS A 587 4.46 -38.04 -6.33
N ARG A 588 4.23 -36.79 -6.68
CA ARG A 588 3.29 -35.90 -5.96
C ARG A 588 1.85 -36.28 -6.20
N GLU A 589 1.54 -36.77 -7.40
CA GLU A 589 0.20 -37.04 -7.89
C GLU A 589 -0.26 -38.48 -7.58
N GLN A 590 0.67 -39.39 -7.33
CA GLN A 590 0.39 -40.83 -7.16
C GLN A 590 -0.72 -41.17 -6.15
N ARG A 591 -0.81 -40.40 -5.05
CA ARG A 591 -1.81 -40.64 -3.98
C ARG A 591 -3.15 -39.93 -4.22
N GLU A 592 -3.23 -39.11 -5.24
CA GLU A 592 -4.44 -38.38 -5.62
C GLU A 592 -5.46 -39.37 -6.25
N LYS A 593 -6.75 -39.04 -6.16
CA LYS A 593 -7.81 -39.87 -6.68
C LYS A 593 -8.39 -39.32 -7.98
N ASP A 594 -8.65 -40.21 -8.92
CA ASP A 594 -9.44 -39.92 -10.12
C ASP A 594 -10.85 -39.46 -9.72
N SER A 595 -11.33 -38.37 -10.31
CA SER A 595 -12.58 -37.71 -9.93
C SER A 595 -13.82 -38.14 -10.72
N GLY A 596 -13.68 -39.05 -11.70
CA GLY A 596 -14.86 -39.68 -12.16
C GLY A 596 -15.14 -40.01 -13.60
N LEU A 597 -14.45 -39.50 -14.61
CA LEU A 597 -14.75 -39.85 -16.00
C LEU A 597 -14.22 -41.24 -16.38
N VAL A 598 -13.15 -41.68 -15.74
CA VAL A 598 -12.47 -42.94 -16.03
C VAL A 598 -12.86 -44.00 -15.01
N ALA A 599 -12.49 -43.81 -13.75
CA ALA A 599 -12.86 -44.74 -12.66
C ALA A 599 -12.83 -44.03 -11.32
N ALA A 600 -13.97 -43.47 -10.89
CA ALA A 600 -14.10 -42.70 -9.67
C ALA A 600 -13.53 -43.43 -8.44
N GLY A 601 -12.58 -42.72 -7.74
CA GLY A 601 -12.00 -43.22 -6.50
C GLY A 601 -10.74 -44.08 -6.65
N LYS A 602 -10.32 -44.42 -7.86
CA LYS A 602 -9.06 -45.11 -8.14
C LYS A 602 -7.91 -44.10 -7.92
N THR A 603 -6.83 -44.53 -7.24
CA THR A 603 -5.65 -43.68 -7.06
C THR A 603 -4.83 -43.63 -8.35
N LEU A 604 -4.12 -42.49 -8.59
CA LEU A 604 -3.38 -42.29 -9.85
C LEU A 604 -2.19 -43.26 -9.98
N ASP A 605 -1.61 -43.76 -8.89
CA ASP A 605 -0.59 -44.81 -8.93
C ASP A 605 -1.09 -46.14 -9.48
N GLU A 606 -2.40 -46.42 -9.42
CA GLU A 606 -3.02 -47.60 -10.00
C GLU A 606 -3.10 -47.55 -11.54
N TYR A 607 -2.82 -46.42 -12.17
CA TYR A 607 -2.71 -46.28 -13.62
C TYR A 607 -1.26 -46.43 -14.13
N MET A 608 -0.28 -46.55 -13.21
CA MET A 608 1.11 -46.75 -13.59
C MET A 608 1.35 -48.21 -14.04
N THR A 609 2.13 -48.36 -15.10
CA THR A 609 2.59 -49.68 -15.53
C THR A 609 4.01 -50.00 -15.02
N VAL A 610 4.74 -49.00 -14.55
CA VAL A 610 6.08 -49.14 -13.96
C VAL A 610 6.12 -48.69 -12.51
N LYS A 611 6.73 -49.50 -11.62
CA LYS A 611 6.83 -49.19 -10.17
C LYS A 611 7.99 -48.26 -9.82
N ARG A 612 8.98 -48.12 -10.70
CA ARG A 612 10.15 -47.26 -10.52
C ARG A 612 10.52 -46.65 -11.87
N LEU A 613 10.76 -45.36 -11.88
CA LEU A 613 11.24 -44.65 -13.06
C LEU A 613 12.74 -44.96 -13.25
N ARG A 614 13.10 -45.59 -14.40
CA ARG A 614 14.49 -45.83 -14.83
C ARG A 614 14.57 -45.52 -16.30
N VAL A 615 15.21 -44.39 -16.62
CA VAL A 615 15.30 -43.86 -17.97
C VAL A 615 16.72 -43.40 -18.28
N ASP A 616 17.13 -43.53 -19.56
CA ASP A 616 18.49 -43.26 -19.99
C ASP A 616 18.67 -41.86 -20.63
N ASN A 617 17.58 -41.11 -20.88
CA ASN A 617 17.57 -39.82 -21.55
C ASN A 617 17.05 -38.67 -20.68
N ALA A 618 17.48 -38.67 -19.39
CA ALA A 618 17.18 -37.65 -18.42
C ALA A 618 18.41 -37.35 -17.55
N THR A 619 18.58 -36.08 -17.16
CA THR A 619 19.76 -35.60 -16.45
C THR A 619 19.59 -35.58 -14.92
N ASN A 620 18.42 -35.24 -14.40
CA ASN A 620 18.14 -35.17 -12.96
C ASN A 620 16.93 -36.02 -12.60
N GLN A 621 17.21 -37.24 -12.13
CA GLN A 621 16.19 -38.23 -11.82
C GLN A 621 15.14 -37.73 -10.80
N ASP A 622 15.58 -37.04 -9.74
CA ASP A 622 14.68 -36.55 -8.68
C ASP A 622 13.70 -35.49 -9.19
N VAL A 623 14.10 -34.68 -10.15
CA VAL A 623 13.22 -33.68 -10.79
C VAL A 623 12.26 -34.37 -11.76
N VAL A 624 12.76 -35.30 -12.57
CA VAL A 624 11.97 -35.99 -13.59
C VAL A 624 10.91 -36.88 -12.96
N GLU A 625 11.15 -37.50 -11.83
CA GLU A 625 10.16 -38.30 -11.09
C GLU A 625 8.94 -37.47 -10.62
N ASN A 626 9.01 -36.14 -10.63
CA ASN A 626 7.93 -35.23 -10.28
C ASN A 626 7.23 -34.59 -11.51
N ILE A 627 7.52 -35.02 -12.72
CA ILE A 627 6.74 -34.69 -13.92
C ILE A 627 5.39 -35.36 -13.82
N ASP A 628 4.31 -34.65 -14.08
CA ASP A 628 2.95 -35.10 -13.82
C ASP A 628 2.62 -36.46 -14.46
N LEU A 629 3.05 -36.66 -15.75
CA LEU A 629 2.92 -37.95 -16.40
C LEU A 629 3.98 -38.16 -17.48
N ILE A 630 4.53 -39.38 -17.57
CA ILE A 630 5.59 -39.77 -18.51
C ILE A 630 5.20 -41.03 -19.26
N TRP A 631 5.38 -41.01 -20.58
CA TRP A 631 5.31 -42.22 -21.43
C TRP A 631 6.71 -42.71 -21.76
N ILE A 632 6.94 -44.00 -21.56
CA ILE A 632 8.25 -44.63 -21.67
C ILE A 632 8.14 -45.82 -22.66
N LYS A 633 9.19 -45.99 -23.44
CA LYS A 633 9.37 -47.16 -24.29
C LYS A 633 10.86 -47.50 -24.43
N ASP A 634 11.21 -48.72 -24.22
CA ASP A 634 12.58 -49.20 -24.30
C ASP A 634 13.56 -48.41 -23.40
N LYS A 635 13.16 -48.17 -22.15
CA LYS A 635 13.87 -47.39 -21.14
C LYS A 635 14.14 -45.90 -21.53
N LYS A 636 13.46 -45.39 -22.53
CA LYS A 636 13.57 -44.00 -22.95
C LYS A 636 12.23 -43.31 -22.83
N ILE A 637 12.26 -42.09 -22.29
CA ILE A 637 11.10 -41.19 -22.29
C ILE A 637 10.79 -40.86 -23.75
N LYS A 638 9.55 -41.04 -24.15
CA LYS A 638 9.01 -40.71 -25.48
C LYS A 638 8.17 -39.45 -25.48
N ALA A 639 7.38 -39.27 -24.40
CA ALA A 639 6.58 -38.09 -24.20
C ALA A 639 6.47 -37.76 -22.73
N ILE A 640 6.35 -36.49 -22.40
CA ILE A 640 5.98 -36.00 -21.06
C ILE A 640 4.78 -35.09 -21.15
N PHE A 641 4.01 -35.10 -20.09
CA PHE A 641 2.81 -34.26 -19.94
C PHE A 641 2.88 -33.52 -18.61
N GLU A 642 2.72 -32.21 -18.67
CA GLU A 642 2.56 -31.33 -17.52
C GLU A 642 1.16 -30.73 -17.58
N VAL A 643 0.33 -31.13 -16.63
CA VAL A 643 -1.10 -30.80 -16.58
C VAL A 643 -1.29 -29.61 -15.65
N GLU A 644 -1.33 -28.42 -16.20
CA GLU A 644 -1.26 -27.17 -15.44
C GLU A 644 -2.64 -26.54 -15.24
N SER A 645 -3.39 -27.06 -14.28
CA SER A 645 -4.73 -26.55 -13.93
C SER A 645 -4.70 -25.36 -12.95
N THR A 646 -3.77 -25.37 -11.98
CA THR A 646 -3.71 -24.40 -10.88
C THR A 646 -2.29 -23.88 -10.61
N THR A 647 -1.26 -24.54 -11.11
CA THR A 647 0.14 -24.27 -10.79
C THR A 647 0.86 -23.47 -11.86
N SER A 648 2.16 -23.29 -11.69
CA SER A 648 3.02 -22.46 -12.47
C SER A 648 3.47 -23.16 -13.74
N MET A 649 3.07 -22.64 -14.91
CA MET A 649 3.50 -23.14 -16.23
C MET A 649 5.02 -23.12 -16.41
N THR A 650 5.73 -22.20 -15.78
CA THR A 650 7.19 -22.11 -15.88
C THR A 650 7.88 -23.25 -15.15
N SER A 651 7.35 -23.68 -13.99
CA SER A 651 7.86 -24.86 -13.28
C SER A 651 7.77 -26.14 -14.13
N ALA A 652 6.72 -26.26 -14.95
CA ALA A 652 6.56 -27.34 -15.92
C ALA A 652 7.70 -27.34 -16.96
N LEU A 653 7.97 -26.16 -17.55
CA LEU A 653 9.08 -26.03 -18.52
C LEU A 653 10.42 -26.41 -17.89
N MET A 654 10.67 -25.97 -16.66
CA MET A 654 11.93 -26.26 -15.95
C MET A 654 12.07 -27.75 -15.62
N ARG A 655 11.00 -28.45 -15.26
CA ARG A 655 11.06 -29.90 -15.09
C ARG A 655 11.40 -30.61 -16.41
N GLY A 656 10.77 -30.18 -17.50
CA GLY A 656 10.98 -30.72 -18.82
C GLY A 656 12.37 -30.47 -19.43
N SER A 657 13.08 -29.41 -18.98
CA SER A 657 14.46 -29.14 -19.46
C SER A 657 15.49 -30.16 -18.96
N ASN A 658 15.12 -31.00 -17.98
CA ASN A 658 15.95 -32.13 -17.53
C ASN A 658 15.86 -33.38 -18.42
N ILE A 659 15.15 -33.29 -19.54
CA ILE A 659 14.96 -34.37 -20.51
C ILE A 659 15.46 -33.93 -21.88
N ASP A 660 15.96 -34.88 -22.65
CA ASP A 660 16.49 -34.60 -24.01
C ASP A 660 15.51 -33.73 -24.83
N ARG A 661 16.05 -32.78 -25.57
CA ARG A 661 15.28 -31.84 -26.39
C ARG A 661 14.40 -32.48 -27.46
N GLU A 662 14.83 -33.65 -27.95
CA GLU A 662 14.10 -34.40 -28.99
C GLU A 662 12.81 -35.09 -28.49
N VAL A 663 12.65 -35.19 -27.17
CA VAL A 663 11.45 -35.76 -26.54
C VAL A 663 10.26 -34.84 -26.72
N ASP A 664 9.10 -35.38 -27.07
CA ASP A 664 7.87 -34.61 -27.18
C ASP A 664 7.36 -34.20 -25.77
N LYS A 665 7.20 -32.90 -25.60
CA LYS A 665 6.78 -32.31 -24.33
C LYS A 665 5.43 -31.63 -24.50
N PHE A 666 4.48 -31.96 -23.65
CA PHE A 666 3.12 -31.47 -23.76
C PHE A 666 2.74 -30.67 -22.52
N MET A 667 2.35 -29.42 -22.71
CA MET A 667 1.67 -28.60 -21.71
C MET A 667 0.17 -28.74 -21.92
N VAL A 668 -0.53 -29.23 -20.92
CA VAL A 668 -1.96 -29.54 -20.99
C VAL A 668 -2.73 -28.57 -20.09
N LEU A 669 -3.57 -27.73 -20.69
CA LEU A 669 -4.23 -26.61 -20.02
C LEU A 669 -5.75 -26.69 -20.16
N PRO A 670 -6.52 -26.20 -19.15
CA PRO A 670 -7.92 -25.88 -19.40
C PRO A 670 -8.03 -24.63 -20.29
N GLU A 671 -9.07 -24.55 -21.09
CA GLU A 671 -9.30 -23.47 -22.08
C GLU A 671 -9.30 -22.08 -21.46
N GLU A 672 -9.77 -21.93 -20.23
CA GLU A 672 -9.81 -20.66 -19.52
C GLU A 672 -8.42 -20.09 -19.19
N ARG A 673 -7.36 -20.90 -19.31
CA ARG A 673 -5.98 -20.47 -19.11
C ARG A 673 -5.27 -20.03 -20.41
N GLU A 674 -5.94 -20.03 -21.56
CA GLU A 674 -5.38 -19.60 -22.85
C GLU A 674 -4.78 -18.18 -22.77
N ASP A 675 -5.51 -17.22 -22.17
CA ASP A 675 -5.03 -15.85 -22.04
C ASP A 675 -3.82 -15.73 -21.08
N GLN A 676 -3.76 -16.59 -20.06
CA GLN A 676 -2.62 -16.65 -19.17
C GLN A 676 -1.39 -17.22 -19.89
N PHE A 677 -1.58 -18.28 -20.67
CA PHE A 677 -0.52 -18.84 -21.51
C PHE A 677 0.01 -17.82 -22.52
N LYS A 678 -0.86 -17.11 -23.24
CA LYS A 678 -0.47 -16.03 -24.15
C LYS A 678 0.35 -14.95 -23.47
N ARG A 679 -0.04 -14.53 -22.25
CA ARG A 679 0.76 -13.59 -21.44
C ARG A 679 2.11 -14.16 -21.04
N LYS A 680 2.20 -15.46 -20.69
CA LYS A 680 3.48 -16.11 -20.41
C LYS A 680 4.39 -16.16 -21.61
N MET A 681 3.84 -16.36 -22.83
CA MET A 681 4.59 -16.32 -24.09
C MET A 681 5.20 -14.94 -24.41
N THR A 682 4.79 -13.87 -23.73
CA THR A 682 5.48 -12.56 -23.83
C THR A 682 6.74 -12.49 -22.96
N SER A 683 6.93 -13.40 -22.01
CA SER A 683 8.16 -13.50 -21.21
C SER A 683 9.25 -14.18 -22.05
N PRO A 684 10.42 -13.54 -22.24
CA PRO A 684 11.50 -14.13 -23.07
C PRO A 684 11.94 -15.49 -22.58
N LEU A 685 12.11 -15.66 -21.26
CA LEU A 685 12.53 -16.93 -20.65
C LEU A 685 11.52 -18.05 -20.97
N PHE A 686 10.23 -17.77 -20.75
CA PHE A 686 9.18 -18.75 -21.00
C PHE A 686 9.08 -19.10 -22.50
N LYS A 687 9.11 -18.08 -23.38
CA LYS A 687 9.05 -18.25 -24.83
C LYS A 687 10.24 -19.07 -25.35
N GLU A 688 11.45 -18.74 -24.90
CA GLU A 688 12.68 -19.43 -25.28
C GLU A 688 12.63 -20.93 -24.92
N HIS A 689 12.27 -21.25 -23.69
CA HIS A 689 12.14 -22.65 -23.26
C HIS A 689 11.01 -23.38 -23.99
N PHE A 690 9.85 -22.76 -24.15
CA PHE A 690 8.72 -23.38 -24.83
C PHE A 690 9.02 -23.69 -26.30
N GLU A 691 9.65 -22.76 -27.00
CA GLU A 691 9.95 -22.92 -28.46
C GLU A 691 11.15 -23.84 -28.74
N ASN A 692 12.21 -23.78 -27.90
CA ASN A 692 13.45 -24.50 -28.12
C ASN A 692 13.48 -25.93 -27.58
N GLU A 693 12.59 -26.24 -26.61
CA GLU A 693 12.57 -27.51 -25.88
C GLU A 693 11.46 -28.47 -26.36
N ASN A 694 10.97 -28.31 -27.60
CA ASN A 694 9.94 -29.14 -28.21
C ASN A 694 8.61 -29.25 -27.46
N TRP A 695 8.18 -28.17 -26.78
CA TRP A 695 6.90 -28.09 -26.15
C TRP A 695 5.75 -27.85 -27.08
N ARG A 696 4.58 -28.46 -26.79
CA ARG A 696 3.32 -28.33 -27.50
C ARG A 696 2.17 -28.13 -26.56
N LEU A 697 1.11 -27.44 -26.98
CA LEU A 697 -0.05 -27.14 -26.19
C LEU A 697 -1.21 -28.06 -26.57
N ILE A 698 -1.90 -28.60 -25.53
CA ILE A 698 -3.13 -29.36 -25.66
C ILE A 698 -4.14 -28.81 -24.64
N TYR A 699 -5.40 -28.73 -25.02
CA TYR A 699 -6.47 -28.31 -24.11
C TYR A 699 -7.25 -29.48 -23.54
N PHE A 700 -7.79 -29.31 -22.34
CA PHE A 700 -8.54 -30.34 -21.59
C PHE A 700 -9.73 -30.88 -22.37
N ASP A 701 -10.54 -30.00 -23.00
CA ASP A 701 -11.74 -30.41 -23.74
C ASP A 701 -11.38 -31.19 -25.00
N ALA A 702 -10.25 -30.90 -25.63
CA ALA A 702 -9.76 -31.68 -26.75
C ALA A 702 -9.48 -33.14 -26.35
N LEU A 703 -8.80 -33.34 -25.20
CA LEU A 703 -8.52 -34.66 -24.63
C LEU A 703 -9.78 -35.41 -24.20
N ARG A 704 -10.69 -34.73 -23.48
CA ARG A 704 -11.96 -35.33 -23.06
C ARG A 704 -12.80 -35.78 -24.24
N ASN A 705 -12.97 -34.90 -25.23
CA ASN A 705 -13.77 -35.19 -26.41
C ASN A 705 -13.19 -36.38 -27.23
N ALA A 706 -11.87 -36.43 -27.38
CA ALA A 706 -11.20 -37.50 -28.05
C ALA A 706 -11.35 -38.83 -27.30
N TYR A 707 -11.17 -38.82 -25.96
CA TYR A 707 -11.34 -39.99 -25.13
C TYR A 707 -12.79 -40.55 -25.15
N VAL A 708 -13.79 -39.67 -25.19
CA VAL A 708 -15.21 -40.07 -25.26
C VAL A 708 -15.59 -40.63 -26.64
N LYS A 709 -15.06 -40.02 -27.72
CA LYS A 709 -15.41 -40.42 -29.10
C LYS A 709 -14.82 -41.78 -29.50
N ASP A 710 -13.56 -42.03 -29.24
CA ASP A 710 -12.91 -43.29 -29.61
C ASP A 710 -11.70 -43.58 -28.68
N LYS A 711 -11.98 -44.37 -27.64
CA LYS A 711 -10.98 -44.81 -26.67
C LYS A 711 -9.77 -45.54 -27.30
N ASN A 712 -9.89 -46.07 -28.51
CA ASN A 712 -8.91 -46.97 -29.12
C ASN A 712 -8.08 -46.34 -30.23
N LYS A 713 -8.42 -45.15 -30.72
CA LYS A 713 -7.77 -44.50 -31.89
C LYS A 713 -7.33 -43.05 -31.65
N THR A 714 -7.31 -42.57 -30.41
CA THR A 714 -6.91 -41.22 -30.11
C THR A 714 -5.40 -41.06 -30.32
N ASP A 715 -4.99 -40.35 -31.36
CA ASP A 715 -3.62 -39.91 -31.53
C ASP A 715 -3.44 -38.56 -30.81
N ILE A 716 -2.50 -38.48 -29.87
CA ILE A 716 -2.23 -37.28 -29.09
C ILE A 716 -1.79 -36.10 -29.99
N TYR A 717 -1.14 -36.39 -31.12
CA TYR A 717 -0.67 -35.38 -32.06
C TYR A 717 -1.80 -34.68 -32.83
N ASP A 718 -2.97 -35.32 -32.95
CA ASP A 718 -4.14 -34.71 -33.60
C ASP A 718 -4.80 -33.65 -32.69
N LEU A 719 -4.47 -33.66 -31.40
CA LEU A 719 -5.04 -32.79 -30.39
C LEU A 719 -4.23 -31.51 -30.14
N ILE A 720 -3.07 -31.38 -30.75
CA ILE A 720 -2.19 -30.22 -30.62
C ILE A 720 -2.88 -28.95 -31.13
N ASP A 721 -2.88 -27.91 -30.34
CA ASP A 721 -3.42 -26.62 -30.76
C ASP A 721 -2.58 -26.01 -31.89
N LYS A 722 -3.20 -25.94 -33.09
CA LYS A 722 -2.58 -25.40 -34.31
C LYS A 722 -2.46 -23.86 -34.27
N LYS A 723 -3.13 -23.17 -33.40
CA LYS A 723 -3.05 -21.70 -33.24
C LYS A 723 -1.67 -21.25 -32.74
N VAL A 724 -1.00 -22.05 -31.91
CA VAL A 724 0.34 -21.75 -31.40
C VAL A 724 1.37 -21.77 -32.55
N LYS A 725 1.16 -22.57 -33.60
CA LYS A 725 1.97 -22.51 -34.81
C LYS A 725 1.80 -21.20 -35.61
N ARG A 726 0.60 -20.59 -35.60
CA ARG A 726 0.34 -19.32 -36.30
C ARG A 726 0.98 -18.11 -35.64
N LEU A 727 1.21 -18.14 -34.31
CA LEU A 727 1.97 -17.09 -33.62
C LEU A 727 3.43 -17.00 -34.07
N LYS A 728 3.99 -18.06 -34.67
CA LYS A 728 5.31 -18.04 -35.33
C LYS A 728 5.28 -17.39 -36.74
N GLU A 729 4.12 -17.33 -37.39
CA GLU A 729 3.98 -16.84 -38.77
C GLU A 729 3.52 -15.38 -38.87
N GLU A 730 3.04 -14.78 -37.76
CA GLU A 730 2.60 -13.39 -37.67
C GLU A 730 3.66 -12.45 -37.10
N GLU A 731 4.94 -12.64 -37.34
CA GLU A 731 5.90 -11.54 -37.21
C GLU A 731 5.62 -10.54 -38.34
N PRO A 732 5.32 -9.27 -38.03
CA PRO A 732 5.10 -8.27 -39.07
C PRO A 732 6.40 -8.05 -39.82
N SER A 733 6.40 -8.53 -41.06
CA SER A 733 7.39 -8.14 -42.07
C SER A 733 7.49 -6.61 -42.07
N GLY A 734 8.70 -6.13 -41.90
CA GLY A 734 9.12 -4.75 -41.74
C GLY A 734 8.24 -3.68 -42.38
N ARG A 735 7.83 -2.75 -41.52
CA ARG A 735 7.71 -1.34 -41.88
C ARG A 735 8.68 -0.55 -41.00
N GLN A 736 9.85 -0.30 -41.59
CA GLN A 736 10.66 0.88 -41.25
C GLN A 736 9.76 2.11 -41.45
N GLY A 737 9.34 2.71 -40.37
CA GLY A 737 8.69 4.00 -40.31
C GLY A 737 9.51 4.86 -39.39
N GLN A 738 10.25 5.81 -39.94
CA GLN A 738 10.88 6.92 -39.25
C GLN A 738 9.88 7.56 -38.30
N LEU A 739 10.28 7.73 -37.03
CA LEU A 739 9.74 8.77 -36.17
C LEU A 739 10.85 9.26 -35.26
N PHE A 740 11.06 10.56 -35.30
CA PHE A 740 11.99 11.41 -34.57
C PHE A 740 11.82 11.34 -33.07
#